data_7ed71117472168b6e01801e2f515bcb7
#
_entry.id   7ed71117472168b6e01801e2f515bcb7
#
_cell.length_a   1.000
_cell.length_b   1.000
_cell.length_c   1.000
_cell.angle_alpha   90.00
_cell.angle_beta   90.00
_cell.angle_gamma   90.00
#
_symmetry.space_group_name_H-M   'P 1'
#
loop_
_entity.id
_entity.type
_entity.pdbx_description
1 polymer ?
#
loop_
_entity_poly.entity_id
_entity_poly.type
_entity_poly.pdbx_seq_one_letter_code
_entity_poly.pdbx_strand_id
1 'polypeptide(L)'
;MKEQNLTPMEKLATFIVDKRNLFFLLYIFALVFCFFSTGWVNVENDITTYLPEETETRKGLTIMNEEFVTYGSARVMVSNISFAHGEMLKEKIESIEGVSEAAFDSSAGHYINSSALYDITFDGTASDEISVHAMHEVKEALAGYDVYINTEVGVDSAADLKQEMQVIIVIAAVIIVAVLTLTSRSYAEVPVLIATFGVAALLNMGTNFLCGTISFISNSVTVVLQLALAIDYAIILCHRFSDEHEPLEAREACIAALSKAIPEISSSSLTTISGLAALAFMHFKIGLDLSTVLIKAILLSLLSVFTLMPGLLMLFSKLIDKTGHRKLLPQITLIGRFDVLTRYIIPPVFVVILGVTAVWANKCPYCYSFTDLTTAKQSESQIAYQKIKNTFGAGNMVAVIIPSGNYRAEASLLQSLESAPEVKSAMGLANIRAMDDYTLTSALNPRQFSELAGIEYEVASLLYSAYAVNDDQYGQILKGLDQYQVPLFDMFLFLKEQMERGNITLEEDIQETLDDLFDQLEKARLQLKTDSYSRLVVYLNLPEESQETFDFLKFIHREAGRYYDDNNVYVVGNSTSDYDLSSSFGQDNLLISILSALFVIVILLFTFKSAGLPVLLILVIQGSIWINFSFPYLQSSPLYFLSYLIVNSIQMGANIDYAIVISSHYKDLKKEMRPKQAIVEALNEAFPTIFTSGSILAGAGALIGQMTTNPIISAIGVCLSRGTLISIGLVLGVLPQILVLGDQIIERTSFELNHINLTPKSFSGVTRVQGRIRGNVNGIVEGSFDGFIRGDMEALIISGKASAVTEESFKAEYQGKSYAGADTPTLSDSGGKENQAPENIVKGESANEQTNKTNI
;
A
#
# COMPACT_ATOMS: atom_id res chain seq x y z
N MET A 1 -40.53 -33.71 -4.05
CA MET A 1 -40.23 -32.30 -3.76
C MET A 1 -40.21 -31.57 -5.09
N LYS A 2 -41.09 -30.59 -5.26
CA LYS A 2 -41.18 -29.80 -6.50
C LYS A 2 -39.88 -29.10 -6.78
N GLU A 3 -39.31 -29.21 -7.98
CA GLU A 3 -38.28 -28.36 -8.51
C GLU A 3 -38.78 -26.90 -8.47
N GLN A 4 -38.54 -26.24 -7.36
CA GLN A 4 -38.64 -24.79 -7.30
C GLN A 4 -37.60 -24.21 -8.28
N ASN A 5 -38.00 -23.25 -9.10
CA ASN A 5 -37.08 -22.47 -9.94
C ASN A 5 -36.09 -21.68 -9.06
N LEU A 6 -35.04 -22.38 -8.63
CA LEU A 6 -33.96 -21.76 -7.85
C LEU A 6 -33.29 -20.67 -8.68
N THR A 7 -33.04 -19.52 -8.06
CA THR A 7 -32.25 -18.45 -8.67
C THR A 7 -30.84 -18.93 -9.00
N PRO A 8 -30.14 -18.31 -9.95
CA PRO A 8 -28.75 -18.68 -10.25
C PRO A 8 -27.84 -18.66 -9.01
N MET A 9 -28.04 -17.70 -8.10
CA MET A 9 -27.28 -17.59 -6.85
C MET A 9 -27.59 -18.72 -5.87
N GLU A 10 -28.85 -19.11 -5.73
CA GLU A 10 -29.23 -20.26 -4.91
C GLU A 10 -28.67 -21.58 -5.45
N LYS A 11 -28.59 -21.74 -6.77
CA LYS A 11 -27.95 -22.92 -7.41
C LYS A 11 -26.45 -22.97 -7.08
N LEU A 12 -25.75 -21.82 -7.18
CA LEU A 12 -24.36 -21.72 -6.84
C LEU A 12 -24.12 -22.02 -5.35
N ALA A 13 -24.89 -21.39 -4.46
CA ALA A 13 -24.83 -21.62 -3.02
C ALA A 13 -25.11 -23.09 -2.66
N THR A 14 -26.09 -23.71 -3.27
CA THR A 14 -26.40 -25.15 -3.09
C THR A 14 -25.24 -26.03 -3.52
N PHE A 15 -24.62 -25.74 -4.69
CA PHE A 15 -23.45 -26.48 -5.16
C PHE A 15 -22.27 -26.38 -4.16
N ILE A 16 -21.98 -25.19 -3.67
CA ILE A 16 -20.87 -24.97 -2.73
C ILE A 16 -21.14 -25.73 -1.41
N VAL A 17 -22.33 -25.59 -0.84
CA VAL A 17 -22.68 -26.19 0.46
C VAL A 17 -22.71 -27.72 0.37
N ASP A 18 -23.27 -28.28 -0.71
CA ASP A 18 -23.36 -29.71 -0.90
C ASP A 18 -22.00 -30.37 -1.21
N LYS A 19 -21.09 -29.66 -1.87
CA LYS A 19 -19.73 -30.11 -2.21
C LYS A 19 -18.67 -29.72 -1.18
N ARG A 20 -19.04 -29.24 0.02
CA ARG A 20 -18.12 -28.79 1.07
C ARG A 20 -16.95 -29.75 1.37
N ASN A 21 -17.21 -31.07 1.36
CA ASN A 21 -16.17 -32.06 1.63
C ASN A 21 -15.10 -32.07 0.52
N LEU A 22 -15.48 -31.83 -0.73
CA LEU A 22 -14.54 -31.65 -1.84
C LEU A 22 -13.70 -30.40 -1.64
N PHE A 23 -14.34 -29.28 -1.25
CA PHE A 23 -13.61 -28.04 -0.96
C PHE A 23 -12.64 -28.22 0.20
N PHE A 24 -13.02 -28.88 1.30
CA PHE A 24 -12.09 -29.19 2.40
C PHE A 24 -10.88 -29.98 1.92
N LEU A 25 -11.09 -30.99 1.08
CA LEU A 25 -9.99 -31.78 0.52
C LEU A 25 -9.06 -30.92 -0.34
N LEU A 26 -9.62 -30.07 -1.22
CA LEU A 26 -8.84 -29.14 -2.05
C LEU A 26 -8.05 -28.16 -1.20
N TYR A 27 -8.64 -27.60 -0.13
CA TYR A 27 -7.95 -26.70 0.77
C TYR A 27 -6.80 -27.40 1.54
N ILE A 28 -6.97 -28.66 1.96
CA ILE A 28 -5.89 -29.40 2.60
C ILE A 28 -4.71 -29.55 1.64
N PHE A 29 -4.95 -29.97 0.39
CA PHE A 29 -3.88 -30.08 -0.61
C PHE A 29 -3.23 -28.72 -0.91
N ALA A 30 -4.03 -27.68 -1.08
CA ALA A 30 -3.53 -26.34 -1.33
C ALA A 30 -2.70 -25.81 -0.15
N LEU A 31 -3.11 -26.05 1.10
CA LEU A 31 -2.37 -25.65 2.29
C LEU A 31 -1.03 -26.36 2.41
N VAL A 32 -1.02 -27.68 2.16
CA VAL A 32 0.24 -28.47 2.14
C VAL A 32 1.19 -27.90 1.09
N PHE A 33 0.69 -27.66 -0.14
CA PHE A 33 1.49 -27.05 -1.20
C PHE A 33 1.99 -25.66 -0.79
N CYS A 34 1.11 -24.79 -0.30
CA CYS A 34 1.44 -23.41 0.08
C CYS A 34 2.43 -23.35 1.24
N PHE A 35 2.39 -24.32 2.17
CA PHE A 35 3.36 -24.39 3.25
C PHE A 35 4.80 -24.57 2.74
N PHE A 36 4.99 -25.43 1.72
CA PHE A 36 6.31 -25.61 1.12
C PHE A 36 6.70 -24.48 0.16
N SER A 37 5.75 -23.91 -0.56
CA SER A 37 6.02 -22.86 -1.56
C SER A 37 6.23 -21.46 -0.97
N THR A 38 5.96 -21.26 0.32
CA THR A 38 6.17 -19.94 0.97
C THR A 38 7.62 -19.44 0.87
N GLY A 39 8.59 -20.36 0.82
CA GLY A 39 10.02 -20.05 0.67
C GLY A 39 10.49 -19.84 -0.78
N TRP A 40 9.62 -19.99 -1.78
CA TRP A 40 10.01 -19.90 -3.20
C TRP A 40 9.95 -18.49 -3.76
N VAL A 41 9.42 -17.54 -3.00
CA VAL A 41 9.32 -16.15 -3.42
C VAL A 41 10.67 -15.46 -3.28
N ASN A 42 11.07 -14.73 -4.32
CA ASN A 42 12.20 -13.81 -4.26
C ASN A 42 11.71 -12.46 -3.75
N VAL A 43 12.40 -11.92 -2.74
CA VAL A 43 12.09 -10.62 -2.16
C VAL A 43 13.19 -9.64 -2.52
N GLU A 44 12.82 -8.54 -3.18
CA GLU A 44 13.72 -7.46 -3.51
C GLU A 44 13.79 -6.45 -2.36
N ASN A 45 14.99 -6.18 -1.89
CA ASN A 45 15.25 -5.29 -0.77
C ASN A 45 15.58 -3.86 -1.21
N ASP A 46 16.07 -3.70 -2.44
CA ASP A 46 16.41 -2.40 -3.00
C ASP A 46 15.18 -1.77 -3.68
N ILE A 47 14.70 -0.67 -3.10
CA ILE A 47 13.56 0.07 -3.62
C ILE A 47 13.85 0.75 -4.96
N THR A 48 15.13 1.03 -5.25
CA THR A 48 15.55 1.70 -6.49
C THR A 48 15.35 0.82 -7.73
N THR A 49 15.26 -0.52 -7.54
CA THR A 49 14.95 -1.47 -8.62
C THR A 49 13.56 -1.25 -9.22
N TYR A 50 12.66 -0.60 -8.47
CA TYR A 50 11.31 -0.27 -8.90
C TYR A 50 11.19 1.07 -9.62
N LEU A 51 12.27 1.87 -9.71
CA LEU A 51 12.30 3.08 -10.54
C LEU A 51 12.00 2.73 -12.01
N PRO A 52 11.32 3.61 -12.76
CA PRO A 52 11.09 3.40 -14.19
C PRO A 52 12.41 3.20 -14.93
N GLU A 53 12.44 2.29 -15.90
CA GLU A 53 13.64 1.97 -16.67
C GLU A 53 14.16 3.14 -17.53
N GLU A 54 13.29 4.10 -17.82
CA GLU A 54 13.62 5.29 -18.59
C GLU A 54 14.37 6.33 -17.75
N THR A 55 14.30 6.26 -16.40
CA THR A 55 14.96 7.24 -15.53
C THR A 55 16.47 7.11 -15.64
N GLU A 56 17.12 8.25 -15.50
CA GLU A 56 18.58 8.33 -15.54
C GLU A 56 19.21 7.55 -14.38
N THR A 57 18.67 7.73 -13.17
CA THR A 57 19.12 7.01 -11.98
C THR A 57 19.09 5.49 -12.19
N ARG A 58 18.01 4.96 -12.77
CA ARG A 58 17.90 3.50 -13.02
C ARG A 58 18.95 3.01 -14.01
N LYS A 59 19.18 3.75 -15.10
CA LYS A 59 20.21 3.43 -16.09
C LYS A 59 21.60 3.49 -15.50
N GLY A 60 21.90 4.57 -14.77
CA GLY A 60 23.18 4.76 -14.11
C GLY A 60 23.47 3.71 -13.03
N LEU A 61 22.46 3.31 -12.22
CA LEU A 61 22.59 2.20 -11.27
C LEU A 61 22.90 0.88 -11.96
N THR A 62 22.27 0.62 -13.10
CA THR A 62 22.55 -0.59 -13.90
C THR A 62 24.00 -0.60 -14.35
N ILE A 63 24.48 0.50 -14.95
CA ILE A 63 25.89 0.64 -15.36
C ILE A 63 26.83 0.50 -14.15
N MET A 64 26.47 1.11 -13.01
CA MET A 64 27.28 1.06 -11.81
C MET A 64 27.42 -0.36 -11.26
N ASN A 65 26.35 -1.16 -11.31
CA ASN A 65 26.36 -2.55 -10.82
C ASN A 65 27.01 -3.54 -11.81
N GLU A 66 26.93 -3.26 -13.11
CA GLU A 66 27.49 -4.15 -14.14
C GLU A 66 28.97 -3.88 -14.43
N GLU A 67 29.38 -2.61 -14.36
CA GLU A 67 30.71 -2.16 -14.82
C GLU A 67 31.69 -1.90 -13.66
N PHE A 68 31.21 -1.51 -12.47
CA PHE A 68 32.04 -1.10 -11.35
C PHE A 68 31.85 -2.00 -10.14
N VAL A 69 32.94 -2.17 -9.37
CA VAL A 69 32.86 -2.78 -8.04
C VAL A 69 32.59 -1.69 -7.00
N THR A 70 31.54 -1.88 -6.20
CA THR A 70 31.26 -1.02 -5.04
C THR A 70 31.59 -1.79 -3.77
N TYR A 71 32.70 -1.44 -3.14
CA TYR A 71 33.13 -2.07 -1.89
C TYR A 71 32.22 -1.70 -0.73
N GLY A 72 32.06 -2.63 0.22
CA GLY A 72 31.36 -2.40 1.47
C GLY A 72 32.00 -1.27 2.26
N SER A 73 31.18 -0.43 2.88
CA SER A 73 31.66 0.67 3.72
C SER A 73 30.88 0.79 5.02
N ALA A 74 31.50 1.39 6.02
CA ALA A 74 30.88 1.69 7.30
C ALA A 74 31.32 3.05 7.82
N ARG A 75 30.38 3.85 8.32
CA ARG A 75 30.66 5.06 9.09
C ARG A 75 30.50 4.75 10.57
N VAL A 76 31.59 4.80 11.29
CA VAL A 76 31.65 4.43 12.70
C VAL A 76 32.02 5.63 13.53
N MET A 77 31.10 6.13 14.36
CA MET A 77 31.35 7.20 15.30
C MET A 77 31.63 6.64 16.69
N VAL A 78 32.73 7.05 17.31
CA VAL A 78 33.05 6.74 18.69
C VAL A 78 33.05 8.04 19.49
N SER A 79 32.19 8.12 20.51
CA SER A 79 32.04 9.33 21.35
C SER A 79 32.92 9.27 22.60
N ASN A 80 33.18 10.45 23.17
CA ASN A 80 33.91 10.62 24.45
C ASN A 80 35.35 10.07 24.45
N ILE A 81 36.08 10.26 23.34
CA ILE A 81 37.47 9.84 23.20
C ILE A 81 38.37 11.06 22.86
N SER A 82 39.64 10.98 23.23
CA SER A 82 40.63 11.96 22.79
C SER A 82 41.11 11.65 21.36
N PHE A 83 41.66 12.67 20.65
CA PHE A 83 42.18 12.49 19.31
C PHE A 83 43.26 11.41 19.26
N ALA A 84 44.24 11.44 20.17
CA ALA A 84 45.32 10.43 20.22
C ALA A 84 44.78 9.01 20.47
N HIS A 85 43.67 8.87 21.21
CA HIS A 85 43.01 7.59 21.38
C HIS A 85 42.27 7.18 20.10
N GLY A 86 41.71 8.14 19.37
CA GLY A 86 41.14 7.95 18.07
C GLY A 86 42.13 7.40 17.05
N GLU A 87 43.38 7.93 17.02
CA GLU A 87 44.48 7.41 16.17
C GLU A 87 44.83 5.95 16.49
N MET A 88 44.94 5.61 17.78
CA MET A 88 45.15 4.20 18.21
C MET A 88 44.01 3.27 17.76
N LEU A 89 42.76 3.74 17.82
CA LEU A 89 41.62 2.94 17.35
C LEU A 89 41.65 2.78 15.83
N LYS A 90 42.08 3.82 15.08
CA LYS A 90 42.29 3.73 13.63
C LYS A 90 43.27 2.58 13.31
N GLU A 91 44.49 2.60 13.90
CA GLU A 91 45.48 1.55 13.67
C GLU A 91 44.92 0.14 14.02
N LYS A 92 44.15 0.05 15.11
CA LYS A 92 43.48 -1.21 15.49
C LYS A 92 42.45 -1.67 14.46
N ILE A 93 41.63 -0.78 13.91
CA ILE A 93 40.63 -1.08 12.88
C ILE A 93 41.30 -1.51 11.58
N GLU A 94 42.36 -0.79 11.14
CA GLU A 94 43.11 -1.11 9.93
C GLU A 94 43.85 -2.45 10.03
N SER A 95 44.18 -2.93 11.24
CA SER A 95 44.80 -4.25 11.43
C SER A 95 43.83 -5.43 11.30
N ILE A 96 42.53 -5.20 11.13
CA ILE A 96 41.52 -6.25 10.99
C ILE A 96 41.53 -6.78 9.56
N GLU A 97 41.67 -8.11 9.39
CA GLU A 97 41.63 -8.74 8.08
C GLU A 97 40.28 -8.46 7.37
N GLY A 98 40.35 -7.98 6.12
CA GLY A 98 39.19 -7.58 5.33
C GLY A 98 38.79 -6.12 5.46
N VAL A 99 39.53 -5.31 6.26
CA VAL A 99 39.48 -3.84 6.24
C VAL A 99 40.54 -3.33 5.29
N SER A 100 40.09 -2.64 4.24
CA SER A 100 41.02 -2.03 3.26
C SER A 100 41.60 -0.71 3.74
N GLU A 101 40.78 0.14 4.37
CA GLU A 101 41.15 1.46 4.85
C GLU A 101 40.20 1.92 5.97
N ALA A 102 40.71 2.69 6.94
CA ALA A 102 39.92 3.42 7.91
C ALA A 102 40.33 4.91 7.89
N ALA A 103 39.61 5.72 7.15
CA ALA A 103 39.87 7.15 7.05
C ALA A 103 39.52 7.85 8.37
N PHE A 104 40.53 8.50 8.97
CA PHE A 104 40.41 9.31 10.17
C PHE A 104 41.55 10.30 10.23
N ASP A 105 41.26 11.59 10.47
CA ASP A 105 42.22 12.65 10.59
C ASP A 105 41.77 13.74 11.59
N SER A 106 42.56 14.78 11.73
CA SER A 106 42.27 15.92 12.63
C SER A 106 41.28 16.94 12.06
N SER A 107 40.72 16.71 10.89
CA SER A 107 39.72 17.60 10.29
C SER A 107 38.39 17.55 11.07
N ALA A 108 37.62 18.62 10.99
CA ALA A 108 36.27 18.65 11.54
C ALA A 108 35.32 17.62 10.90
N GLY A 109 35.72 17.00 9.80
CA GLY A 109 34.97 15.90 9.17
C GLY A 109 35.11 14.58 9.90
N HIS A 110 36.20 14.36 10.64
CA HIS A 110 36.51 13.12 11.32
C HIS A 110 36.66 13.25 12.85
N TYR A 111 36.95 14.45 13.37
CA TYR A 111 37.07 14.66 14.82
C TYR A 111 36.46 15.97 15.27
N ILE A 112 35.41 15.93 16.07
CA ILE A 112 34.75 17.11 16.64
C ILE A 112 34.11 16.75 18.00
N ASN A 113 34.17 17.70 18.97
CA ASN A 113 33.50 17.55 20.28
C ASN A 113 33.83 16.21 21.00
N SER A 114 35.09 15.80 20.98
CA SER A 114 35.54 14.52 21.57
C SER A 114 34.86 13.29 20.95
N SER A 115 34.44 13.40 19.72
CA SER A 115 33.89 12.29 18.94
C SER A 115 34.77 12.08 17.70
N ALA A 116 35.12 10.83 17.43
CA ALA A 116 35.82 10.39 16.23
C ALA A 116 34.85 9.72 15.26
N LEU A 117 34.99 10.02 13.99
CA LEU A 117 34.28 9.36 12.91
C LEU A 117 35.30 8.65 12.02
N TYR A 118 35.14 7.35 11.86
CA TYR A 118 35.91 6.51 10.96
C TYR A 118 35.07 6.20 9.75
N ASP A 119 35.56 6.52 8.56
CA ASP A 119 34.98 6.06 7.30
C ASP A 119 35.79 4.83 6.87
N ILE A 120 35.18 3.64 7.04
CA ILE A 120 35.83 2.33 6.85
C ILE A 120 35.41 1.78 5.49
N THR A 121 36.41 1.33 4.70
CA THR A 121 36.19 0.59 3.45
C THR A 121 36.69 -0.84 3.63
N PHE A 122 35.92 -1.82 3.15
CA PHE A 122 36.25 -3.25 3.24
C PHE A 122 36.82 -3.77 1.91
N ASP A 123 37.48 -4.93 1.95
CA ASP A 123 38.09 -5.57 0.76
C ASP A 123 37.08 -6.25 -0.17
N GLY A 124 35.85 -6.46 0.28
CA GLY A 124 34.74 -7.03 -0.50
C GLY A 124 33.53 -6.13 -0.57
N THR A 125 32.49 -6.55 -1.27
CA THR A 125 31.18 -5.87 -1.31
C THR A 125 30.47 -5.95 0.05
N ALA A 126 29.37 -5.23 0.23
CA ALA A 126 28.61 -5.22 1.50
C ALA A 126 28.06 -6.59 1.90
N SER A 127 27.86 -7.49 0.95
CA SER A 127 27.32 -8.84 1.17
C SER A 127 28.39 -9.93 1.22
N ASP A 128 29.64 -9.63 0.89
CA ASP A 128 30.71 -10.61 0.89
C ASP A 128 31.08 -11.05 2.30
N GLU A 129 31.38 -12.34 2.46
CA GLU A 129 31.68 -12.94 3.75
C GLU A 129 32.86 -12.27 4.44
N ILE A 130 33.89 -11.86 3.67
CA ILE A 130 35.06 -11.13 4.20
C ILE A 130 34.66 -9.80 4.83
N SER A 131 33.82 -9.01 4.17
CA SER A 131 33.35 -7.72 4.69
C SER A 131 32.46 -7.89 5.92
N VAL A 132 31.56 -8.88 5.90
CA VAL A 132 30.66 -9.19 7.03
C VAL A 132 31.47 -9.63 8.25
N HIS A 133 32.49 -10.49 8.07
CA HIS A 133 33.39 -10.94 9.13
C HIS A 133 34.21 -9.76 9.70
N ALA A 134 34.83 -8.95 8.83
CA ALA A 134 35.59 -7.77 9.23
C ALA A 134 34.72 -6.78 10.01
N MET A 135 33.47 -6.53 9.60
CA MET A 135 32.54 -5.66 10.31
C MET A 135 32.18 -6.20 11.70
N HIS A 136 32.07 -7.54 11.84
CA HIS A 136 31.85 -8.17 13.13
C HIS A 136 33.06 -7.94 14.06
N GLU A 137 34.28 -8.12 13.55
CA GLU A 137 35.52 -7.87 14.32
C GLU A 137 35.68 -6.38 14.68
N VAL A 138 35.29 -5.45 13.81
CA VAL A 138 35.24 -4.01 14.12
C VAL A 138 34.29 -3.75 15.30
N LYS A 139 33.11 -4.37 15.31
CA LYS A 139 32.17 -4.25 16.44
C LYS A 139 32.75 -4.80 17.74
N GLU A 140 33.43 -5.94 17.70
CA GLU A 140 34.09 -6.51 18.88
C GLU A 140 35.27 -5.66 19.34
N ALA A 141 36.08 -5.15 18.41
CA ALA A 141 37.23 -4.27 18.72
C ALA A 141 36.82 -2.98 19.43
N LEU A 142 35.62 -2.49 19.15
CA LEU A 142 35.03 -1.29 19.72
C LEU A 142 34.06 -1.57 20.88
N ALA A 143 33.90 -2.83 21.28
CA ALA A 143 33.06 -3.20 22.40
C ALA A 143 33.57 -2.51 23.69
N GLY A 144 32.70 -1.79 24.36
CA GLY A 144 33.05 -1.02 25.58
C GLY A 144 33.24 0.48 25.37
N TYR A 145 33.17 0.96 24.13
CA TYR A 145 33.08 2.37 23.78
C TYR A 145 31.62 2.78 23.51
N ASP A 146 31.37 4.08 23.52
CA ASP A 146 30.08 4.65 23.09
C ASP A 146 30.08 4.78 21.55
N VAL A 147 29.64 3.72 20.86
CA VAL A 147 29.80 3.51 19.42
C VAL A 147 28.46 3.62 18.69
N TYR A 148 28.47 4.31 17.58
CA TYR A 148 27.34 4.44 16.65
C TYR A 148 27.80 4.02 15.25
N ILE A 149 27.18 2.96 14.71
CA ILE A 149 27.59 2.35 13.46
C ILE A 149 26.49 2.51 12.42
N ASN A 150 26.82 3.15 11.30
CA ASN A 150 25.98 3.25 10.12
C ASN A 150 26.66 2.49 8.97
N THR A 151 26.09 1.35 8.56
CA THR A 151 26.64 0.50 7.50
C THR A 151 25.54 -0.36 6.90
N GLU A 152 25.74 -0.77 5.66
CA GLU A 152 24.95 -1.82 5.00
C GLU A 152 25.62 -3.19 5.07
N VAL A 153 26.89 -3.25 5.49
CA VAL A 153 27.68 -4.49 5.56
C VAL A 153 27.10 -5.40 6.63
N GLY A 154 26.67 -6.59 6.20
CA GLY A 154 26.12 -7.62 7.09
C GLY A 154 24.75 -7.27 7.67
N VAL A 155 24.05 -6.27 7.14
CA VAL A 155 22.68 -5.92 7.55
C VAL A 155 21.68 -6.59 6.61
N ASP A 156 20.89 -7.52 7.14
CA ASP A 156 19.75 -8.10 6.43
C ASP A 156 18.44 -7.43 6.89
N SER A 157 18.19 -6.26 6.33
CA SER A 157 16.99 -5.47 6.63
C SER A 157 15.69 -6.25 6.37
N ALA A 158 15.70 -7.22 5.45
CA ALA A 158 14.52 -8.05 5.16
C ALA A 158 14.29 -9.10 6.26
N ALA A 159 15.36 -9.72 6.80
CA ALA A 159 15.24 -10.67 7.89
C ALA A 159 14.78 -9.98 9.18
N ASP A 160 15.34 -8.81 9.49
CA ASP A 160 14.95 -8.00 10.66
C ASP A 160 13.48 -7.58 10.57
N LEU A 161 13.07 -7.05 9.42
CA LEU A 161 11.69 -6.67 9.17
C LEU A 161 10.74 -7.88 9.23
N LYS A 162 11.15 -9.04 8.70
CA LYS A 162 10.37 -10.28 8.79
C LYS A 162 10.14 -10.69 10.24
N GLN A 163 11.16 -10.61 11.08
CA GLN A 163 11.04 -10.92 12.51
C GLN A 163 10.08 -9.93 13.21
N GLU A 164 10.19 -8.63 12.95
CA GLU A 164 9.27 -7.62 13.48
C GLU A 164 7.83 -7.91 13.05
N MET A 165 7.62 -8.19 11.76
CA MET A 165 6.29 -8.47 11.22
C MET A 165 5.66 -9.74 11.81
N GLN A 166 6.45 -10.76 12.15
CA GLN A 166 5.94 -11.94 12.86
C GLN A 166 5.35 -11.58 14.22
N VAL A 167 6.03 -10.72 14.99
CA VAL A 167 5.54 -10.24 16.28
C VAL A 167 4.26 -9.41 16.09
N ILE A 168 4.24 -8.51 15.10
CA ILE A 168 3.07 -7.68 14.78
C ILE A 168 1.87 -8.55 14.40
N ILE A 169 2.06 -9.59 13.57
CA ILE A 169 0.99 -10.52 13.17
C ILE A 169 0.40 -11.24 14.39
N VAL A 170 1.24 -11.71 15.32
CA VAL A 170 0.75 -12.38 16.54
C VAL A 170 -0.09 -11.43 17.40
N ILE A 171 0.38 -10.20 17.63
CA ILE A 171 -0.36 -9.22 18.41
C ILE A 171 -1.64 -8.80 17.69
N ALA A 172 -1.59 -8.60 16.36
CA ALA A 172 -2.76 -8.30 15.56
C ALA A 172 -3.81 -9.43 15.66
N ALA A 173 -3.38 -10.70 15.60
CA ALA A 173 -4.27 -11.84 15.77
C ALA A 173 -4.96 -11.84 17.16
N VAL A 174 -4.24 -11.49 18.22
CA VAL A 174 -4.83 -11.35 19.58
C VAL A 174 -5.87 -10.24 19.61
N ILE A 175 -5.58 -9.07 19.01
CA ILE A 175 -6.55 -7.97 18.94
C ILE A 175 -7.78 -8.38 18.11
N ILE A 176 -7.59 -9.04 16.98
CA ILE A 176 -8.68 -9.55 16.13
C ILE A 176 -9.56 -10.52 16.94
N VAL A 177 -8.97 -11.48 17.64
CA VAL A 177 -9.71 -12.41 18.51
C VAL A 177 -10.50 -11.64 19.59
N ALA A 178 -9.88 -10.67 20.24
CA ALA A 178 -10.54 -9.86 21.26
C ALA A 178 -11.74 -9.07 20.71
N VAL A 179 -11.55 -8.38 19.59
CA VAL A 179 -12.61 -7.61 18.93
C VAL A 179 -13.73 -8.54 18.45
N LEU A 180 -13.40 -9.64 17.79
CA LEU A 180 -14.40 -10.61 17.33
C LEU A 180 -15.17 -11.25 18.49
N THR A 181 -14.53 -11.54 19.61
CA THR A 181 -15.18 -12.07 20.80
C THR A 181 -16.21 -11.09 21.39
N LEU A 182 -15.90 -9.79 21.33
CA LEU A 182 -16.80 -8.73 21.79
C LEU A 182 -17.97 -8.47 20.83
N THR A 183 -17.79 -8.72 19.55
CA THR A 183 -18.74 -8.29 18.51
C THR A 183 -19.54 -9.42 17.90
N SER A 184 -19.08 -10.68 17.99
CA SER A 184 -19.79 -11.86 17.50
C SER A 184 -21.06 -12.15 18.33
N ARG A 185 -21.95 -12.96 17.78
CA ARG A 185 -23.17 -13.43 18.46
C ARG A 185 -22.94 -14.73 19.22
N SER A 186 -21.90 -15.46 18.87
CA SER A 186 -21.51 -16.73 19.50
C SER A 186 -20.00 -16.85 19.56
N TYR A 187 -19.47 -17.34 20.68
CA TYR A 187 -18.02 -17.56 20.82
C TYR A 187 -17.46 -18.58 19.83
N ALA A 188 -18.28 -19.51 19.32
CA ALA A 188 -17.87 -20.48 18.32
C ALA A 188 -17.73 -19.89 16.90
N GLU A 189 -18.24 -18.70 16.64
CA GLU A 189 -18.02 -17.97 15.37
C GLU A 189 -16.55 -17.54 15.23
N VAL A 190 -15.89 -17.16 16.33
CA VAL A 190 -14.52 -16.65 16.32
C VAL A 190 -13.51 -17.66 15.74
N PRO A 191 -13.47 -18.94 16.18
CA PRO A 191 -12.61 -19.94 15.55
C PRO A 191 -12.87 -20.15 14.06
N VAL A 192 -14.13 -20.08 13.61
CA VAL A 192 -14.50 -20.20 12.18
C VAL A 192 -13.90 -19.06 11.38
N LEU A 193 -14.04 -17.83 11.87
CA LEU A 193 -13.46 -16.63 11.25
C LEU A 193 -11.95 -16.73 11.17
N ILE A 194 -11.27 -17.02 12.29
CA ILE A 194 -9.81 -17.13 12.37
C ILE A 194 -9.28 -18.24 11.46
N ALA A 195 -9.93 -19.41 11.41
CA ALA A 195 -9.55 -20.50 10.52
C ALA A 195 -9.67 -20.08 9.04
N THR A 196 -10.76 -19.40 8.67
CA THR A 196 -10.96 -18.92 7.31
C THR A 196 -9.86 -17.92 6.90
N PHE A 197 -9.52 -16.97 7.79
CA PHE A 197 -8.46 -15.99 7.53
C PHE A 197 -7.07 -16.60 7.50
N GLY A 198 -6.76 -17.50 8.43
CA GLY A 198 -5.48 -18.19 8.47
C GLY A 198 -5.22 -19.00 7.20
N VAL A 199 -6.25 -19.67 6.68
CA VAL A 199 -6.19 -20.37 5.39
C VAL A 199 -5.96 -19.39 4.25
N ALA A 200 -6.72 -18.30 4.18
CA ALA A 200 -6.57 -17.29 3.13
C ALA A 200 -5.16 -16.66 3.14
N ALA A 201 -4.61 -16.36 4.32
CA ALA A 201 -3.28 -15.80 4.48
C ALA A 201 -2.18 -16.78 4.02
N LEU A 202 -2.28 -18.06 4.41
CA LEU A 202 -1.34 -19.09 3.97
C LEU A 202 -1.39 -19.32 2.46
N LEU A 203 -2.59 -19.30 1.86
CA LEU A 203 -2.75 -19.38 0.40
C LEU A 203 -2.08 -18.19 -0.29
N ASN A 204 -2.25 -16.98 0.25
CA ASN A 204 -1.62 -15.79 -0.32
C ASN A 204 -0.09 -15.86 -0.23
N MET A 205 0.46 -16.17 0.95
CA MET A 205 1.91 -16.31 1.14
C MET A 205 2.49 -17.40 0.23
N GLY A 206 1.84 -18.57 0.20
CA GLY A 206 2.32 -19.71 -0.59
C GLY A 206 2.18 -19.56 -2.10
N THR A 207 1.44 -18.57 -2.57
CA THR A 207 1.29 -18.26 -4.01
C THR A 207 2.02 -16.99 -4.44
N ASN A 208 2.78 -16.33 -3.55
CA ASN A 208 3.53 -15.11 -3.89
C ASN A 208 4.58 -15.35 -4.98
N PHE A 209 5.18 -16.53 -5.05
CA PHE A 209 6.15 -16.89 -6.10
C PHE A 209 5.58 -16.76 -7.52
N LEU A 210 4.26 -16.85 -7.70
CA LEU A 210 3.60 -16.63 -9.01
C LEU A 210 3.67 -15.17 -9.48
N CYS A 211 3.94 -14.23 -8.58
CA CYS A 211 4.15 -12.82 -8.91
C CYS A 211 5.60 -12.53 -9.34
N GLY A 212 6.49 -13.53 -9.30
CA GLY A 212 7.92 -13.36 -9.54
C GLY A 212 8.64 -12.78 -8.31
N THR A 213 9.46 -11.75 -8.53
CA THR A 213 10.10 -11.01 -7.44
C THR A 213 9.12 -9.97 -6.90
N ILE A 214 8.98 -9.91 -5.57
CA ILE A 214 8.13 -8.93 -4.89
C ILE A 214 8.96 -8.05 -3.96
N SER A 215 8.52 -6.81 -3.73
CA SER A 215 9.21 -5.92 -2.82
C SER A 215 9.09 -6.37 -1.36
N PHE A 216 10.10 -6.04 -0.55
CA PHE A 216 10.05 -6.29 0.90
C PHE A 216 8.84 -5.59 1.57
N ILE A 217 8.41 -4.43 1.03
CA ILE A 217 7.21 -3.72 1.51
C ILE A 217 5.97 -4.56 1.25
N SER A 218 5.77 -5.04 0.02
CA SER A 218 4.63 -5.89 -0.33
C SER A 218 4.61 -7.18 0.47
N ASN A 219 5.75 -7.83 0.62
CA ASN A 219 5.88 -9.06 1.40
C ASN A 219 5.52 -8.87 2.88
N SER A 220 5.94 -7.75 3.47
CA SER A 220 5.76 -7.48 4.90
C SER A 220 4.36 -7.00 5.25
N VAL A 221 3.81 -6.07 4.47
CA VAL A 221 2.57 -5.37 4.82
C VAL A 221 1.33 -6.17 4.41
N THR A 222 1.42 -6.96 3.33
CA THR A 222 0.25 -7.60 2.71
C THR A 222 -0.50 -8.53 3.67
N VAL A 223 0.19 -9.33 4.48
CA VAL A 223 -0.49 -10.31 5.37
C VAL A 223 -1.35 -9.57 6.41
N VAL A 224 -0.82 -8.51 7.02
CA VAL A 224 -1.57 -7.75 8.03
C VAL A 224 -2.73 -6.98 7.40
N LEU A 225 -2.49 -6.36 6.23
CA LEU A 225 -3.55 -5.69 5.48
C LEU A 225 -4.61 -6.68 4.98
N GLN A 226 -4.23 -7.85 4.52
CA GLN A 226 -5.16 -8.90 4.11
C GLN A 226 -6.09 -9.30 5.26
N LEU A 227 -5.52 -9.56 6.44
CA LEU A 227 -6.31 -9.89 7.63
C LEU A 227 -7.29 -8.77 7.97
N ALA A 228 -6.84 -7.51 7.90
CA ALA A 228 -7.66 -6.36 8.26
C ALA A 228 -8.76 -6.04 7.23
N LEU A 229 -8.47 -6.18 5.93
CA LEU A 229 -9.39 -5.84 4.83
C LEU A 229 -10.39 -6.96 4.51
N ALA A 230 -10.00 -8.23 4.71
CA ALA A 230 -10.84 -9.37 4.33
C ALA A 230 -11.85 -9.79 5.40
N ILE A 231 -11.69 -9.30 6.63
CA ILE A 231 -12.51 -9.70 7.78
C ILE A 231 -13.98 -9.33 7.60
N ASP A 232 -14.26 -8.20 6.93
CA ASP A 232 -15.60 -7.69 6.67
C ASP A 232 -16.46 -8.69 5.89
N TYR A 233 -15.86 -9.30 4.88
CA TYR A 233 -16.53 -10.26 4.01
C TYR A 233 -17.00 -11.48 4.80
N ALA A 234 -16.18 -11.98 5.69
CA ALA A 234 -16.53 -13.12 6.52
C ALA A 234 -17.55 -12.76 7.62
N ILE A 235 -17.45 -11.56 8.22
CA ILE A 235 -18.44 -11.09 9.20
C ILE A 235 -19.81 -10.94 8.57
N ILE A 236 -19.93 -10.39 7.35
CA ILE A 236 -21.19 -10.29 6.63
C ILE A 236 -21.83 -11.67 6.44
N LEU A 237 -21.04 -12.65 5.96
CA LEU A 237 -21.56 -14.02 5.77
C LEU A 237 -21.95 -14.66 7.09
N CYS A 238 -21.15 -14.46 8.16
CA CYS A 238 -21.42 -15.01 9.48
C CYS A 238 -22.74 -14.46 10.07
N HIS A 239 -22.92 -13.13 10.03
CA HIS A 239 -24.14 -12.50 10.51
C HIS A 239 -25.37 -12.94 9.70
N ARG A 240 -25.27 -13.02 8.35
CA ARG A 240 -26.34 -13.55 7.50
C ARG A 240 -26.68 -15.00 7.84
N PHE A 241 -25.65 -15.84 8.10
CA PHE A 241 -25.88 -17.21 8.54
C PHE A 241 -26.62 -17.26 9.87
N SER A 242 -26.21 -16.48 10.86
CA SER A 242 -26.85 -16.44 12.17
C SER A 242 -28.31 -15.96 12.09
N ASP A 243 -28.59 -14.96 11.23
CA ASP A 243 -29.98 -14.47 11.01
C ASP A 243 -30.88 -15.52 10.33
N GLU A 244 -30.33 -16.26 9.34
CA GLU A 244 -31.10 -17.31 8.63
C GLU A 244 -31.19 -18.61 9.44
N HIS A 245 -30.29 -18.83 10.39
CA HIS A 245 -30.28 -20.07 11.19
C HIS A 245 -31.28 -20.08 12.33
N GLU A 246 -31.81 -18.92 12.77
CA GLU A 246 -32.87 -18.84 13.77
C GLU A 246 -34.16 -19.60 13.30
N PRO A 247 -34.65 -19.42 12.05
CA PRO A 247 -35.83 -20.11 11.53
C PRO A 247 -35.55 -21.39 10.73
N LEU A 248 -34.32 -21.64 10.26
CA LEU A 248 -33.96 -22.69 9.31
C LEU A 248 -32.93 -23.66 9.87
N GLU A 249 -32.88 -24.88 9.34
CA GLU A 249 -31.82 -25.84 9.61
C GLU A 249 -30.46 -25.33 9.03
N ALA A 250 -29.35 -25.72 9.65
CA ALA A 250 -28.01 -25.22 9.31
C ALA A 250 -27.65 -25.26 7.81
N ARG A 251 -28.09 -26.32 7.09
CA ARG A 251 -27.87 -26.45 5.63
C ARG A 251 -28.67 -25.42 4.84
N GLU A 252 -29.93 -25.29 5.15
CA GLU A 252 -30.85 -24.37 4.44
C GLU A 252 -30.50 -22.92 4.77
N ALA A 253 -30.17 -22.64 6.03
CA ALA A 253 -29.68 -21.36 6.50
C ALA A 253 -28.40 -20.96 5.79
N CYS A 254 -27.44 -21.89 5.63
CA CYS A 254 -26.18 -21.62 4.95
C CYS A 254 -26.38 -21.31 3.45
N ILE A 255 -27.28 -22.02 2.77
CA ILE A 255 -27.62 -21.75 1.35
C ILE A 255 -28.30 -20.38 1.22
N ALA A 256 -29.24 -20.06 2.08
CA ALA A 256 -29.95 -18.79 2.08
C ALA A 256 -29.00 -17.63 2.38
N ALA A 257 -28.15 -17.76 3.42
CA ALA A 257 -27.15 -16.78 3.78
C ALA A 257 -26.14 -16.54 2.65
N LEU A 258 -25.59 -17.62 2.08
CA LEU A 258 -24.59 -17.52 1.02
C LEU A 258 -25.16 -16.89 -0.25
N SER A 259 -26.39 -17.26 -0.65
CA SER A 259 -27.03 -16.70 -1.84
C SER A 259 -27.30 -15.19 -1.74
N LYS A 260 -27.54 -14.68 -0.53
CA LYS A 260 -27.74 -13.24 -0.25
C LYS A 260 -26.39 -12.51 -0.05
N ALA A 261 -25.44 -13.17 0.59
CA ALA A 261 -24.14 -12.57 0.90
C ALA A 261 -23.22 -12.42 -0.34
N ILE A 262 -23.23 -13.36 -1.30
CA ILE A 262 -22.36 -13.29 -2.48
C ILE A 262 -22.49 -11.96 -3.24
N PRO A 263 -23.67 -11.47 -3.63
CA PRO A 263 -23.78 -10.18 -4.32
C PRO A 263 -23.29 -8.99 -3.48
N GLU A 264 -23.59 -8.99 -2.18
CA GLU A 264 -23.23 -7.93 -1.25
C GLU A 264 -21.71 -7.87 -1.06
N ILE A 265 -21.08 -8.99 -0.73
CA ILE A 265 -19.63 -9.11 -0.54
C ILE A 265 -18.88 -8.85 -1.85
N SER A 266 -19.37 -9.37 -2.98
CA SER A 266 -18.72 -9.14 -4.29
C SER A 266 -18.74 -7.67 -4.68
N SER A 267 -19.80 -6.94 -4.37
CA SER A 267 -19.87 -5.50 -4.63
C SER A 267 -18.87 -4.71 -3.80
N SER A 268 -18.79 -5.00 -2.49
CA SER A 268 -17.83 -4.37 -1.57
C SER A 268 -16.40 -4.72 -1.94
N SER A 269 -16.10 -5.99 -2.15
CA SER A 269 -14.74 -6.40 -2.53
C SER A 269 -14.26 -5.80 -3.86
N LEU A 270 -15.19 -5.62 -4.81
CA LEU A 270 -14.86 -5.01 -6.10
C LEU A 270 -14.48 -3.53 -5.95
N THR A 271 -15.08 -2.79 -5.01
CA THR A 271 -14.65 -1.42 -4.69
C THR A 271 -13.26 -1.38 -4.10
N THR A 272 -12.94 -2.29 -3.18
CA THR A 272 -11.60 -2.41 -2.60
C THR A 272 -10.56 -2.79 -3.66
N ILE A 273 -10.84 -3.79 -4.49
CA ILE A 273 -9.97 -4.20 -5.60
C ILE A 273 -9.74 -3.03 -6.57
N SER A 274 -10.79 -2.26 -6.87
CA SER A 274 -10.68 -1.14 -7.80
C SER A 274 -9.84 0.03 -7.26
N GLY A 275 -9.94 0.31 -5.97
CA GLY A 275 -9.07 1.27 -5.31
C GLY A 275 -7.60 0.86 -5.40
N LEU A 276 -7.31 -0.41 -5.12
CA LEU A 276 -5.95 -0.97 -5.24
C LEU A 276 -5.46 -1.04 -6.68
N ALA A 277 -6.34 -1.35 -7.64
CA ALA A 277 -5.99 -1.41 -9.06
C ALA A 277 -5.52 -0.04 -9.61
N ALA A 278 -5.95 1.06 -9.01
CA ALA A 278 -5.46 2.39 -9.38
C ALA A 278 -3.95 2.55 -9.13
N LEU A 279 -3.39 1.87 -8.12
CA LEU A 279 -1.94 1.87 -7.84
C LEU A 279 -1.11 1.25 -8.96
N ALA A 280 -1.68 0.33 -9.74
CA ALA A 280 -0.97 -0.31 -10.85
C ALA A 280 -0.62 0.66 -11.99
N PHE A 281 -1.24 1.84 -12.03
CA PHE A 281 -0.98 2.90 -13.01
C PHE A 281 0.06 3.91 -12.59
N MET A 282 0.70 3.72 -11.45
CA MET A 282 1.78 4.53 -10.94
C MET A 282 3.04 4.34 -11.79
N HIS A 283 3.78 5.40 -12.07
CA HIS A 283 5.07 5.32 -12.78
C HIS A 283 6.09 4.51 -11.98
N PHE A 284 6.12 4.68 -10.68
CA PHE A 284 6.96 3.90 -9.78
C PHE A 284 6.42 2.47 -9.65
N LYS A 285 7.15 1.47 -10.17
CA LYS A 285 6.70 0.08 -10.34
C LYS A 285 6.29 -0.63 -9.04
N ILE A 286 6.66 -0.11 -7.90
CA ILE A 286 6.25 -0.65 -6.59
C ILE A 286 4.72 -0.59 -6.40
N GLY A 287 4.04 0.37 -7.04
CA GLY A 287 2.58 0.44 -7.05
C GLY A 287 1.94 -0.77 -7.73
N LEU A 288 2.50 -1.23 -8.84
CA LEU A 288 2.06 -2.44 -9.55
C LEU A 288 2.32 -3.69 -8.71
N ASP A 289 3.50 -3.79 -8.08
CA ASP A 289 3.87 -4.91 -7.21
C ASP A 289 2.89 -5.04 -6.04
N LEU A 290 2.73 -3.98 -5.25
CA LEU A 290 1.85 -3.98 -4.09
C LEU A 290 0.37 -4.22 -4.46
N SER A 291 -0.11 -3.59 -5.55
CA SER A 291 -1.49 -3.78 -6.01
C SER A 291 -1.74 -5.23 -6.42
N THR A 292 -0.80 -5.86 -7.13
CA THR A 292 -0.94 -7.25 -7.58
C THR A 292 -1.01 -8.21 -6.41
N VAL A 293 -0.12 -8.08 -5.43
CA VAL A 293 -0.09 -8.95 -4.23
C VAL A 293 -1.33 -8.75 -3.36
N LEU A 294 -1.78 -7.49 -3.15
CA LEU A 294 -2.98 -7.19 -2.36
C LEU A 294 -4.27 -7.63 -3.06
N ILE A 295 -4.42 -7.39 -4.36
CA ILE A 295 -5.60 -7.84 -5.12
C ILE A 295 -5.69 -9.37 -5.08
N LYS A 296 -4.58 -10.09 -5.30
CA LYS A 296 -4.50 -11.54 -5.15
C LYS A 296 -4.92 -11.97 -3.74
N ALA A 297 -4.45 -11.28 -2.71
CA ALA A 297 -4.79 -11.56 -1.31
C ALA A 297 -6.30 -11.44 -1.05
N ILE A 298 -6.95 -10.39 -1.58
CA ILE A 298 -8.40 -10.19 -1.46
C ILE A 298 -9.15 -11.28 -2.21
N LEU A 299 -8.75 -11.61 -3.45
CA LEU A 299 -9.39 -12.67 -4.24
C LEU A 299 -9.33 -14.04 -3.55
N LEU A 300 -8.17 -14.40 -2.95
CA LEU A 300 -8.01 -15.63 -2.19
C LEU A 300 -8.84 -15.62 -0.90
N SER A 301 -8.97 -14.46 -0.27
CA SER A 301 -9.84 -14.29 0.90
C SER A 301 -11.31 -14.48 0.54
N LEU A 302 -11.77 -13.89 -0.57
CA LEU A 302 -13.13 -14.11 -1.09
C LEU A 302 -13.40 -15.56 -1.43
N LEU A 303 -12.44 -16.20 -2.11
CA LEU A 303 -12.54 -17.63 -2.42
C LEU A 303 -12.71 -18.44 -1.13
N SER A 304 -11.93 -18.16 -0.10
CA SER A 304 -12.01 -18.84 1.20
C SER A 304 -13.33 -18.55 1.92
N VAL A 305 -13.81 -17.31 1.91
CA VAL A 305 -15.09 -16.94 2.50
C VAL A 305 -16.26 -17.61 1.78
N PHE A 306 -16.26 -17.70 0.45
CA PHE A 306 -17.38 -18.31 -0.28
C PHE A 306 -17.36 -19.83 -0.28
N THR A 307 -16.19 -20.48 -0.26
CA THR A 307 -16.11 -21.93 -0.47
C THR A 307 -15.68 -22.72 0.77
N LEU A 308 -14.84 -22.17 1.65
CA LEU A 308 -14.41 -22.84 2.88
C LEU A 308 -15.34 -22.53 4.05
N MET A 309 -15.63 -21.24 4.28
CA MET A 309 -16.36 -20.79 5.46
C MET A 309 -17.78 -21.40 5.59
N PRO A 310 -18.60 -21.60 4.52
CA PRO A 310 -19.89 -22.27 4.64
C PRO A 310 -19.78 -23.68 5.22
N GLY A 311 -18.76 -24.42 4.82
CA GLY A 311 -18.45 -25.75 5.36
C GLY A 311 -18.10 -25.70 6.84
N LEU A 312 -17.28 -24.71 7.25
CA LEU A 312 -16.90 -24.51 8.67
C LEU A 312 -18.12 -24.08 9.52
N LEU A 313 -18.95 -23.16 9.04
CA LEU A 313 -20.17 -22.75 9.75
C LEU A 313 -21.11 -23.95 9.99
N MET A 314 -21.28 -24.82 9.00
CA MET A 314 -22.06 -26.05 9.16
C MET A 314 -21.42 -27.02 10.14
N LEU A 315 -20.10 -27.19 10.13
CA LEU A 315 -19.36 -28.05 11.03
C LEU A 315 -19.51 -27.61 12.48
N PHE A 316 -19.44 -26.29 12.70
CA PHE A 316 -19.53 -25.68 14.02
C PHE A 316 -20.94 -25.24 14.43
N SER A 317 -21.99 -25.45 13.61
CA SER A 317 -23.34 -24.98 13.86
C SER A 317 -23.87 -25.33 15.24
N LYS A 318 -23.73 -26.60 15.68
CA LYS A 318 -24.15 -27.04 17.03
C LYS A 318 -23.42 -26.36 18.16
N LEU A 319 -22.14 -25.95 17.94
CA LEU A 319 -21.36 -25.19 18.91
C LEU A 319 -21.77 -23.73 18.90
N ILE A 320 -22.10 -23.17 17.74
CA ILE A 320 -22.62 -21.81 17.58
C ILE A 320 -23.92 -21.68 18.38
N ASP A 321 -24.87 -22.63 18.26
CA ASP A 321 -26.11 -22.63 19.01
C ASP A 321 -25.88 -22.73 20.52
N LYS A 322 -24.90 -23.55 20.93
CA LYS A 322 -24.60 -23.78 22.38
C LYS A 322 -23.87 -22.61 23.03
N THR A 323 -23.09 -21.86 22.27
CA THR A 323 -22.21 -20.77 22.78
C THR A 323 -22.75 -19.39 22.49
N GLY A 324 -24.01 -19.28 22.03
CA GLY A 324 -24.68 -18.02 21.79
C GLY A 324 -24.73 -17.18 23.06
N HIS A 325 -24.43 -15.91 22.97
CA HIS A 325 -24.49 -14.97 24.09
C HIS A 325 -25.24 -13.69 23.73
N ARG A 326 -25.60 -12.92 24.76
CA ARG A 326 -26.32 -11.66 24.57
C ARG A 326 -25.43 -10.66 23.81
N LYS A 327 -26.00 -9.92 22.85
CA LYS A 327 -25.30 -8.86 22.12
C LYS A 327 -24.64 -7.90 23.12
N LEU A 328 -23.32 -7.78 23.06
CA LEU A 328 -22.52 -6.91 23.95
C LEU A 328 -22.50 -5.46 23.44
N LEU A 329 -22.60 -5.26 22.11
CA LEU A 329 -22.64 -3.93 21.52
C LEU A 329 -23.99 -3.26 21.77
N PRO A 330 -24.01 -2.02 22.29
CA PRO A 330 -25.24 -1.26 22.51
C PRO A 330 -25.84 -0.79 21.19
N GLN A 331 -27.15 -0.58 21.20
CA GLN A 331 -27.83 0.14 20.11
C GLN A 331 -27.47 1.62 20.15
N ILE A 332 -27.15 2.19 18.99
CA ILE A 332 -26.76 3.60 18.84
C ILE A 332 -27.92 4.51 18.42
N THR A 333 -29.13 4.19 18.84
CA THR A 333 -30.35 4.98 18.51
C THR A 333 -30.23 6.45 18.90
N LEU A 334 -29.47 6.77 19.95
CA LEU A 334 -29.19 8.16 20.35
C LEU A 334 -28.40 8.91 19.28
N ILE A 335 -27.37 8.29 18.68
CA ILE A 335 -26.57 8.88 17.60
C ILE A 335 -27.46 9.11 16.39
N GLY A 336 -28.23 8.12 15.96
CA GLY A 336 -29.12 8.26 14.82
C GLY A 336 -30.21 9.34 15.01
N ARG A 337 -30.73 9.52 16.22
CA ARG A 337 -31.64 10.63 16.55
C ARG A 337 -30.95 11.99 16.52
N PHE A 338 -29.76 12.06 17.05
CA PHE A 338 -28.92 13.26 16.98
C PHE A 338 -28.62 13.65 15.53
N ASP A 339 -28.27 12.70 14.68
CA ASP A 339 -28.03 12.94 13.25
C ASP A 339 -29.26 13.46 12.52
N VAL A 340 -30.44 12.93 12.80
CA VAL A 340 -31.70 13.44 12.23
C VAL A 340 -31.98 14.85 12.71
N LEU A 341 -31.65 15.18 13.97
CA LEU A 341 -31.87 16.52 14.54
C LEU A 341 -30.92 17.56 13.93
N THR A 342 -29.64 17.22 13.78
CA THR A 342 -28.57 18.14 13.37
C THR A 342 -28.36 18.19 11.85
N ARG A 343 -29.15 17.48 11.05
CA ARG A 343 -28.97 17.31 9.60
C ARG A 343 -28.88 18.61 8.77
N TYR A 344 -29.38 19.72 9.27
CA TYR A 344 -29.28 21.02 8.60
C TYR A 344 -28.05 21.83 9.05
N ILE A 345 -27.35 21.40 10.09
CA ILE A 345 -26.20 22.10 10.69
C ILE A 345 -24.89 21.42 10.30
N ILE A 346 -24.77 20.11 10.54
CA ILE A 346 -23.51 19.38 10.36
C ILE A 346 -23.06 19.27 8.90
N PRO A 347 -23.90 18.94 7.89
CA PRO A 347 -23.45 18.87 6.52
C PRO A 347 -22.89 20.17 5.96
N PRO A 348 -23.49 21.36 6.16
CA PRO A 348 -22.86 22.62 5.76
C PRO A 348 -21.51 22.88 6.46
N VAL A 349 -21.42 22.58 7.78
CA VAL A 349 -20.14 22.68 8.51
C VAL A 349 -19.11 21.71 7.94
N PHE A 350 -19.51 20.50 7.60
CA PHE A 350 -18.64 19.53 6.96
C PHE A 350 -18.10 20.01 5.60
N VAL A 351 -18.93 20.66 4.78
CA VAL A 351 -18.48 21.25 3.51
C VAL A 351 -17.40 22.31 3.73
N VAL A 352 -17.53 23.14 4.79
CA VAL A 352 -16.50 24.12 5.15
C VAL A 352 -15.21 23.41 5.59
N ILE A 353 -15.33 22.37 6.46
CA ILE A 353 -14.19 21.55 6.88
C ILE A 353 -13.51 20.92 5.67
N LEU A 354 -14.27 20.37 4.71
CA LEU A 354 -13.75 19.84 3.45
C LEU A 354 -12.88 20.85 2.71
N GLY A 355 -13.38 22.08 2.53
CA GLY A 355 -12.63 23.13 1.84
C GLY A 355 -11.30 23.45 2.54
N VAL A 356 -11.31 23.58 3.86
CA VAL A 356 -10.10 23.85 4.66
C VAL A 356 -9.12 22.69 4.60
N THR A 357 -9.60 21.46 4.83
CA THR A 357 -8.74 20.28 4.87
C THR A 357 -8.21 19.89 3.49
N ALA A 358 -8.94 20.16 2.41
CA ALA A 358 -8.43 20.01 1.06
C ALA A 358 -7.22 20.91 0.79
N VAL A 359 -7.26 22.18 1.27
CA VAL A 359 -6.11 23.09 1.14
C VAL A 359 -4.94 22.62 2.00
N TRP A 360 -5.18 22.15 3.22
CA TRP A 360 -4.12 21.65 4.10
C TRP A 360 -3.52 20.34 3.59
N ALA A 361 -4.34 19.41 3.12
CA ALA A 361 -3.86 18.16 2.53
C ALA A 361 -2.99 18.42 1.28
N ASN A 362 -3.33 19.43 0.48
CA ASN A 362 -2.53 19.83 -0.69
C ASN A 362 -1.18 20.51 -0.30
N LYS A 363 -1.05 20.95 0.94
CA LYS A 363 0.18 21.50 1.52
C LYS A 363 0.91 20.49 2.40
N CYS A 364 0.55 19.22 2.32
CA CYS A 364 1.24 18.14 3.04
C CYS A 364 2.73 18.18 2.67
N PRO A 365 3.64 18.21 3.64
CA PRO A 365 5.08 18.15 3.38
C PRO A 365 5.45 16.71 2.99
N TYR A 366 5.47 16.44 1.70
CA TYR A 366 5.94 15.14 1.19
C TYR A 366 7.45 15.08 1.25
N CYS A 367 7.98 13.89 1.54
CA CYS A 367 9.40 13.57 1.41
C CYS A 367 9.57 12.34 0.54
N TYR A 368 10.70 12.30 -0.15
CA TYR A 368 11.07 11.23 -1.09
C TYR A 368 12.22 10.40 -0.51
N SER A 369 13.05 10.99 0.34
CA SER A 369 14.01 10.28 1.18
C SER A 369 13.34 9.72 2.43
N PHE A 370 13.67 8.49 2.80
CA PHE A 370 13.19 7.86 4.04
C PHE A 370 14.24 7.86 5.16
N THR A 371 15.48 8.23 4.86
CA THR A 371 16.62 8.23 5.81
C THR A 371 16.41 9.17 6.98
N ASP A 372 15.78 10.32 6.75
CA ASP A 372 15.50 11.34 7.76
C ASP A 372 14.21 11.13 8.54
N LEU A 373 13.39 10.17 8.14
CA LEU A 373 12.13 9.89 8.82
C LEU A 373 12.36 9.14 10.14
N THR A 374 11.77 9.65 11.20
CA THR A 374 11.82 9.01 12.52
C THR A 374 10.59 8.13 12.75
N THR A 375 10.81 6.93 13.27
CA THR A 375 9.78 5.98 13.68
C THR A 375 9.58 6.01 15.20
N ALA A 376 8.44 5.52 15.66
CA ALA A 376 8.19 5.39 17.11
C ALA A 376 9.17 4.41 17.77
N LYS A 377 9.53 3.34 17.05
CA LYS A 377 10.58 2.39 17.40
C LYS A 377 11.74 2.61 16.45
N GLN A 378 12.90 3.03 16.93
CA GLN A 378 14.09 3.24 16.13
C GLN A 378 15.01 2.01 16.16
N SER A 379 15.64 1.68 15.02
CA SER A 379 16.73 0.70 14.96
C SER A 379 18.06 1.32 15.43
N GLU A 380 19.02 0.49 15.79
CA GLU A 380 20.37 0.94 16.16
C GLU A 380 21.02 1.75 15.03
N SER A 381 20.83 1.30 13.78
CA SER A 381 21.32 2.00 12.59
C SER A 381 20.71 3.39 12.42
N GLN A 382 19.40 3.55 12.65
CA GLN A 382 18.72 4.86 12.60
C GLN A 382 19.24 5.81 13.69
N ILE A 383 19.44 5.30 14.92
CA ILE A 383 20.02 6.08 16.03
C ILE A 383 21.44 6.51 15.67
N ALA A 384 22.24 5.60 15.12
CA ALA A 384 23.60 5.86 14.68
C ALA A 384 23.64 6.93 13.58
N TYR A 385 22.84 6.77 12.53
CA TYR A 385 22.72 7.75 11.44
C TYR A 385 22.39 9.15 11.97
N GLN A 386 21.37 9.27 12.83
CA GLN A 386 20.97 10.56 13.42
C GLN A 386 22.08 11.18 14.28
N LYS A 387 22.80 10.36 15.05
CA LYS A 387 23.91 10.82 15.87
C LYS A 387 25.08 11.33 15.03
N ILE A 388 25.48 10.55 14.01
CA ILE A 388 26.54 10.91 13.08
C ILE A 388 26.16 12.20 12.34
N LYS A 389 24.95 12.27 11.80
CA LYS A 389 24.43 13.45 11.09
C LYS A 389 24.42 14.71 11.96
N ASN A 390 23.99 14.60 13.22
CA ASN A 390 23.94 15.74 14.13
C ASN A 390 25.33 16.22 14.58
N THR A 391 26.35 15.36 14.53
CA THR A 391 27.71 15.67 14.97
C THR A 391 28.58 16.11 13.80
N PHE A 392 28.57 15.40 12.69
CA PHE A 392 29.49 15.58 11.56
C PHE A 392 28.82 16.13 10.29
N GLY A 393 27.48 16.31 10.30
CA GLY A 393 26.69 16.73 9.17
C GLY A 393 26.17 15.57 8.30
N ALA A 394 25.34 15.92 7.32
CA ALA A 394 24.82 14.94 6.36
C ALA A 394 25.94 14.46 5.43
N GLY A 395 26.00 13.16 5.21
CA GLY A 395 26.94 12.57 4.24
C GLY A 395 26.21 12.32 2.92
N ASN A 396 25.95 13.36 2.14
CA ASN A 396 25.35 13.21 0.81
C ASN A 396 26.44 12.99 -0.23
N MET A 397 26.29 11.94 -1.04
CA MET A 397 27.25 11.54 -2.07
C MET A 397 26.51 11.21 -3.35
N VAL A 398 27.05 11.67 -4.47
CA VAL A 398 26.58 11.28 -5.81
C VAL A 398 27.76 10.77 -6.65
N ALA A 399 27.54 9.74 -7.44
CA ALA A 399 28.46 9.26 -8.44
C ALA A 399 28.09 9.87 -9.78
N VAL A 400 29.06 10.41 -10.51
CA VAL A 400 28.91 10.91 -11.86
C VAL A 400 29.62 9.94 -12.81
N ILE A 401 28.86 9.24 -13.66
CA ILE A 401 29.35 8.26 -14.62
C ILE A 401 29.47 8.97 -15.97
N ILE A 402 30.67 8.99 -16.52
CA ILE A 402 31.03 9.67 -17.76
C ILE A 402 31.76 8.69 -18.71
N PRO A 403 31.75 8.92 -20.01
CA PRO A 403 32.57 8.13 -20.95
C PRO A 403 34.05 8.17 -20.61
N SER A 404 34.70 7.00 -20.59
CA SER A 404 36.15 6.88 -20.29
C SER A 404 37.04 7.37 -21.41
N GLY A 405 38.34 7.52 -21.13
CA GLY A 405 39.41 7.78 -22.10
C GLY A 405 39.78 9.24 -22.32
N ASN A 406 39.08 10.21 -21.72
CA ASN A 406 39.46 11.63 -21.80
C ASN A 406 39.82 12.23 -20.44
N TYR A 407 40.99 11.89 -19.91
CA TYR A 407 41.45 12.37 -18.60
C TYR A 407 41.53 13.91 -18.45
N ARG A 408 41.69 14.64 -19.55
CA ARG A 408 41.72 16.11 -19.52
C ARG A 408 40.33 16.69 -19.26
N ALA A 409 39.33 16.11 -19.93
CA ALA A 409 37.95 16.49 -19.72
C ALA A 409 37.51 16.10 -18.30
N GLU A 410 37.89 14.91 -17.83
CA GLU A 410 37.63 14.43 -16.47
C GLU A 410 38.23 15.37 -15.42
N ALA A 411 39.51 15.73 -15.56
CA ALA A 411 40.21 16.68 -14.67
C ALA A 411 39.53 18.06 -14.66
N SER A 412 39.13 18.56 -15.84
CA SER A 412 38.43 19.84 -15.95
C SER A 412 37.07 19.85 -15.32
N LEU A 413 36.30 18.75 -15.47
CA LEU A 413 35.02 18.57 -14.83
C LEU A 413 35.18 18.50 -13.30
N LEU A 414 36.11 17.68 -12.80
CA LEU A 414 36.39 17.58 -11.35
C LEU A 414 36.76 18.94 -10.78
N GLN A 415 37.63 19.71 -11.43
CA GLN A 415 38.03 21.05 -10.98
C GLN A 415 36.83 22.02 -10.95
N SER A 416 35.93 21.93 -11.94
CA SER A 416 34.71 22.73 -11.97
C SER A 416 33.77 22.38 -10.82
N LEU A 417 33.60 21.08 -10.54
CA LEU A 417 32.74 20.59 -9.43
C LEU A 417 33.35 20.98 -8.06
N GLU A 418 34.65 20.79 -7.85
CA GLU A 418 35.35 21.17 -6.59
C GLU A 418 35.29 22.67 -6.30
N SER A 419 35.20 23.50 -7.34
CA SER A 419 35.10 24.96 -7.17
C SER A 419 33.69 25.41 -6.73
N ALA A 420 32.69 24.54 -6.78
CA ALA A 420 31.32 24.86 -6.35
C ALA A 420 31.22 24.81 -4.81
N PRO A 421 30.57 25.81 -4.18
CA PRO A 421 30.46 25.86 -2.71
C PRO A 421 29.60 24.73 -2.12
N GLU A 422 28.76 24.12 -2.93
CA GLU A 422 27.90 22.98 -2.60
C GLU A 422 28.66 21.65 -2.47
N VAL A 423 29.91 21.61 -3.03
CA VAL A 423 30.76 20.42 -3.02
C VAL A 423 31.71 20.46 -1.84
N LYS A 424 31.75 19.39 -1.07
CA LYS A 424 32.73 19.17 -0.01
C LYS A 424 34.07 18.68 -0.58
N SER A 425 33.96 17.69 -1.48
CA SER A 425 35.11 17.12 -2.22
C SER A 425 34.60 16.37 -3.44
N ALA A 426 35.42 16.30 -4.48
CA ALA A 426 35.17 15.44 -5.63
C ALA A 426 36.39 14.57 -5.89
N MET A 427 36.18 13.30 -6.22
CA MET A 427 37.23 12.33 -6.46
C MET A 427 36.99 11.59 -7.78
N GLY A 428 37.98 11.45 -8.56
CA GLY A 428 38.03 10.65 -9.78
C GLY A 428 39.47 10.30 -10.10
N LEU A 429 39.67 9.43 -11.08
CA LEU A 429 41.03 8.98 -11.41
C LEU A 429 41.98 10.15 -11.75
N ALA A 430 41.43 11.22 -12.32
CA ALA A 430 42.24 12.36 -12.81
C ALA A 430 42.78 13.28 -11.71
N ASN A 431 42.22 13.22 -10.47
CA ASN A 431 42.74 14.04 -9.36
C ASN A 431 43.37 13.25 -8.20
N ILE A 432 43.43 11.92 -8.29
CA ILE A 432 44.13 11.09 -7.31
C ILE A 432 45.63 11.36 -7.45
N ARG A 433 46.25 11.76 -6.35
CA ARG A 433 47.72 11.98 -6.30
C ARG A 433 48.44 10.64 -6.28
N ALA A 434 49.43 10.54 -7.11
CA ALA A 434 50.40 9.47 -7.13
C ALA A 434 51.67 9.87 -6.37
N MET A 435 52.82 9.51 -6.87
CA MET A 435 54.15 9.83 -6.30
C MET A 435 54.64 11.19 -6.83
N ASP A 436 55.47 11.88 -6.07
CA ASP A 436 56.23 13.10 -6.48
C ASP A 436 55.35 14.21 -7.12
N ASP A 437 54.19 14.54 -6.50
CA ASP A 437 53.20 15.54 -6.96
C ASP A 437 52.54 15.26 -8.32
N TYR A 438 52.78 14.11 -8.94
CA TYR A 438 52.00 13.67 -10.11
C TYR A 438 50.62 13.11 -9.69
N THR A 439 49.65 13.25 -10.60
CA THR A 439 48.39 12.53 -10.50
C THR A 439 48.47 11.22 -11.28
N LEU A 440 47.60 10.27 -11.01
CA LEU A 440 47.52 8.97 -11.71
C LEU A 440 47.34 9.16 -13.23
N THR A 441 46.72 10.24 -13.66
CA THR A 441 46.47 10.54 -15.07
C THR A 441 47.50 11.51 -15.68
N SER A 442 48.55 11.89 -14.92
CA SER A 442 49.65 12.69 -15.45
C SER A 442 50.35 11.96 -16.59
N ALA A 443 50.45 12.62 -17.72
CA ALA A 443 51.13 12.04 -18.89
C ALA A 443 52.65 12.22 -18.80
N LEU A 444 53.37 11.12 -18.63
CA LEU A 444 54.82 11.08 -18.46
C LEU A 444 55.52 10.59 -19.74
N ASN A 445 56.72 11.06 -19.97
CA ASN A 445 57.61 10.50 -21.00
C ASN A 445 58.46 9.34 -20.42
N PRO A 446 59.20 8.54 -21.26
CA PRO A 446 59.94 7.39 -20.77
C PRO A 446 60.97 7.70 -19.67
N ARG A 447 61.61 8.87 -19.73
CA ARG A 447 62.59 9.29 -18.73
C ARG A 447 61.94 9.59 -17.39
N GLN A 448 60.84 10.38 -17.40
CA GLN A 448 60.05 10.68 -16.19
C GLN A 448 59.50 9.42 -15.53
N PHE A 449 59.00 8.52 -16.34
CA PHE A 449 58.47 7.24 -15.84
C PHE A 449 59.56 6.34 -15.26
N SER A 450 60.74 6.25 -15.92
CA SER A 450 61.93 5.54 -15.41
C SER A 450 62.37 6.05 -14.01
N GLU A 451 62.44 7.39 -13.85
CA GLU A 451 62.83 8.02 -12.58
C GLU A 451 61.76 7.74 -11.49
N LEU A 452 60.47 7.79 -11.83
CA LEU A 452 59.34 7.58 -10.88
C LEU A 452 59.19 6.12 -10.46
N ALA A 453 59.25 5.20 -11.41
CA ALA A 453 59.06 3.76 -11.16
C ALA A 453 60.34 3.04 -10.70
N GLY A 454 61.46 3.73 -10.64
CA GLY A 454 62.74 3.14 -10.21
C GLY A 454 63.27 2.09 -11.19
N ILE A 455 62.90 2.12 -12.48
CA ILE A 455 63.31 1.13 -13.48
C ILE A 455 64.32 1.75 -14.44
N GLU A 456 65.16 0.92 -15.09
CA GLU A 456 66.14 1.42 -16.07
C GLU A 456 65.46 2.13 -17.24
N TYR A 457 66.08 3.22 -17.74
CA TYR A 457 65.55 4.00 -18.87
C TYR A 457 65.32 3.14 -20.14
N GLU A 458 66.22 2.18 -20.40
CA GLU A 458 66.11 1.26 -21.53
C GLU A 458 64.89 0.40 -21.46
N VAL A 459 64.53 -0.06 -20.26
CA VAL A 459 63.29 -0.84 -20.01
C VAL A 459 62.07 0.06 -20.20
N ALA A 460 62.06 1.27 -19.63
CA ALA A 460 60.98 2.24 -19.81
C ALA A 460 60.81 2.63 -21.28
N SER A 461 61.91 2.85 -22.02
CA SER A 461 61.90 3.15 -23.46
C SER A 461 61.30 2.02 -24.28
N LEU A 462 61.66 0.75 -23.96
CA LEU A 462 61.10 -0.42 -24.63
C LEU A 462 59.59 -0.58 -24.32
N LEU A 463 59.18 -0.37 -23.07
CA LEU A 463 57.82 -0.42 -22.61
C LEU A 463 56.94 0.61 -23.36
N TYR A 464 57.41 1.86 -23.48
CA TYR A 464 56.71 2.92 -24.20
C TYR A 464 56.60 2.61 -25.72
N SER A 465 57.63 2.02 -26.29
CA SER A 465 57.60 1.57 -27.68
C SER A 465 56.60 0.45 -27.89
N ALA A 466 56.50 -0.50 -26.97
CA ALA A 466 55.54 -1.60 -27.02
C ALA A 466 54.10 -1.09 -26.82
N TYR A 467 53.87 -0.16 -25.87
CA TYR A 467 52.58 0.47 -25.63
C TYR A 467 52.09 1.20 -26.90
N ALA A 468 52.93 2.03 -27.51
CA ALA A 468 52.58 2.77 -28.73
C ALA A 468 52.20 1.90 -29.91
N VAL A 469 52.79 0.70 -30.05
CA VAL A 469 52.41 -0.27 -31.09
C VAL A 469 51.05 -0.91 -30.76
N ASN A 470 50.80 -1.18 -29.50
CA ASN A 470 49.58 -1.84 -29.06
C ASN A 470 48.35 -0.90 -29.06
N ASP A 471 48.58 0.41 -28.90
CA ASP A 471 47.56 1.45 -28.82
C ASP A 471 47.37 2.23 -30.17
N ASP A 472 47.80 1.69 -31.32
CA ASP A 472 47.72 2.34 -32.64
C ASP A 472 48.33 3.77 -32.68
N GLN A 473 49.14 4.12 -31.66
CA GLN A 473 49.79 5.45 -31.54
C GLN A 473 51.18 5.50 -32.21
N TYR A 474 51.46 4.54 -33.06
CA TYR A 474 52.79 4.37 -33.68
C TYR A 474 53.28 5.63 -34.40
N GLY A 475 52.37 6.43 -34.98
CA GLY A 475 52.71 7.70 -35.63
C GLY A 475 53.29 8.78 -34.72
N GLN A 476 53.13 8.69 -33.37
CA GLN A 476 53.71 9.64 -32.45
C GLN A 476 55.19 9.37 -32.16
N ILE A 477 55.62 8.12 -32.22
CA ILE A 477 57.06 7.75 -32.08
C ILE A 477 57.92 8.36 -33.15
N LEU A 478 57.37 8.63 -34.31
CA LEU A 478 58.08 9.29 -35.41
C LEU A 478 58.58 10.71 -35.09
N LYS A 479 58.04 11.35 -34.00
CA LYS A 479 58.45 12.65 -33.50
C LYS A 479 59.59 12.55 -32.45
N GLY A 480 59.97 11.36 -32.08
CA GLY A 480 60.95 11.03 -31.02
C GLY A 480 60.23 10.45 -29.78
N LEU A 481 60.75 9.34 -29.30
CA LEU A 481 60.22 8.60 -28.14
C LEU A 481 60.22 9.45 -26.85
N ASP A 482 61.23 10.32 -26.68
CA ASP A 482 61.35 11.22 -25.54
C ASP A 482 60.24 12.26 -25.45
N GLN A 483 59.48 12.48 -26.51
CA GLN A 483 58.34 13.40 -26.53
C GLN A 483 56.97 12.66 -26.42
N TYR A 484 57.00 11.34 -26.53
CA TYR A 484 55.80 10.53 -26.39
C TYR A 484 55.43 10.40 -24.91
N GLN A 485 54.22 10.78 -24.57
CA GLN A 485 53.74 10.80 -23.18
C GLN A 485 52.54 9.88 -23.05
N VAL A 486 52.54 9.05 -22.03
CA VAL A 486 51.44 8.14 -21.67
C VAL A 486 50.97 8.43 -20.25
N PRO A 487 49.67 8.41 -19.96
CA PRO A 487 49.17 8.56 -18.59
C PRO A 487 49.82 7.52 -17.65
N LEU A 488 50.20 7.96 -16.48
CA LEU A 488 50.88 7.13 -15.49
C LEU A 488 50.10 5.87 -15.15
N PHE A 489 48.82 6.00 -14.96
CA PHE A 489 47.91 4.90 -14.66
C PHE A 489 47.90 3.82 -15.77
N ASP A 490 47.75 4.25 -17.02
CA ASP A 490 47.73 3.35 -18.15
C ASP A 490 49.09 2.66 -18.35
N MET A 491 50.19 3.35 -18.07
CA MET A 491 51.53 2.80 -18.18
C MET A 491 51.84 1.76 -17.09
N PHE A 492 51.41 2.00 -15.85
CA PHE A 492 51.59 1.03 -14.78
C PHE A 492 50.74 -0.24 -15.02
N LEU A 493 49.53 -0.11 -15.48
CA LEU A 493 48.71 -1.27 -15.85
C LEU A 493 49.34 -2.06 -17.01
N PHE A 494 49.91 -1.38 -17.98
CA PHE A 494 50.61 -2.02 -19.08
C PHE A 494 51.89 -2.72 -18.62
N LEU A 495 52.64 -2.09 -17.69
CA LEU A 495 53.81 -2.72 -17.07
C LEU A 495 53.43 -4.00 -16.33
N LYS A 496 52.36 -4.00 -15.51
CA LYS A 496 51.83 -5.18 -14.85
C LYS A 496 51.52 -6.29 -15.84
N GLU A 497 50.79 -5.96 -16.90
CA GLU A 497 50.45 -6.92 -17.96
C GLU A 497 51.68 -7.53 -18.64
N GLN A 498 52.74 -6.72 -18.91
CA GLN A 498 53.98 -7.24 -19.51
C GLN A 498 54.79 -8.12 -18.53
N MET A 499 54.74 -7.82 -17.24
CA MET A 499 55.37 -8.65 -16.19
C MET A 499 54.63 -9.99 -16.05
N GLU A 500 53.32 -9.99 -16.00
CA GLU A 500 52.49 -11.22 -15.95
C GLU A 500 52.69 -12.10 -17.18
N ARG A 501 52.90 -11.51 -18.35
CA ARG A 501 53.24 -12.24 -19.58
C ARG A 501 54.69 -12.74 -19.64
N GLY A 502 55.50 -12.38 -18.66
CA GLY A 502 56.93 -12.72 -18.58
C GLY A 502 57.80 -12.01 -19.58
N ASN A 503 57.33 -10.90 -20.19
CA ASN A 503 58.12 -10.10 -21.13
C ASN A 503 59.13 -9.17 -20.44
N ILE A 504 58.86 -8.83 -19.20
CA ILE A 504 59.69 -7.96 -18.34
C ILE A 504 59.90 -8.65 -16.99
N THR A 505 61.17 -8.69 -16.54
CA THR A 505 61.52 -9.16 -15.21
C THR A 505 62.29 -8.06 -14.50
N LEU A 506 61.81 -7.65 -13.31
CA LEU A 506 62.46 -6.62 -12.49
C LEU A 506 63.22 -7.24 -11.34
N GLU A 507 64.06 -6.46 -10.67
CA GLU A 507 64.73 -6.87 -9.45
C GLU A 507 63.72 -7.13 -8.33
N GLU A 508 63.97 -8.08 -7.44
CA GLU A 508 63.03 -8.58 -6.43
C GLU A 508 62.54 -7.49 -5.49
N ASP A 509 63.39 -6.56 -5.06
CA ASP A 509 63.07 -5.40 -4.21
C ASP A 509 62.13 -4.39 -4.90
N ILE A 510 62.28 -4.20 -6.21
CA ILE A 510 61.43 -3.32 -7.02
C ILE A 510 60.07 -4.00 -7.26
N GLN A 511 60.09 -5.29 -7.53
CA GLN A 511 58.89 -6.08 -7.74
C GLN A 511 57.98 -6.06 -6.53
N GLU A 512 58.49 -6.30 -5.31
CA GLU A 512 57.70 -6.25 -4.06
C GLU A 512 57.01 -4.87 -3.85
N THR A 513 57.79 -3.77 -4.12
CA THR A 513 57.22 -2.41 -4.03
C THR A 513 56.11 -2.15 -5.07
N LEU A 514 56.30 -2.68 -6.29
CA LEU A 514 55.33 -2.50 -7.37
C LEU A 514 54.09 -3.40 -7.21
N ASP A 515 54.20 -4.58 -6.60
CA ASP A 515 53.08 -5.48 -6.37
C ASP A 515 52.01 -4.82 -5.46
N ASP A 516 52.44 -4.15 -4.37
CA ASP A 516 51.53 -3.37 -3.52
C ASP A 516 50.87 -2.20 -4.29
N LEU A 517 51.64 -1.52 -5.14
CA LEU A 517 51.10 -0.44 -5.96
C LEU A 517 50.12 -0.97 -7.02
N PHE A 518 50.43 -2.10 -7.67
CA PHE A 518 49.53 -2.72 -8.64
C PHE A 518 48.19 -3.14 -8.04
N ASP A 519 48.19 -3.66 -6.82
CA ASP A 519 46.94 -4.01 -6.12
C ASP A 519 46.11 -2.76 -5.82
N GLN A 520 46.73 -1.66 -5.38
CA GLN A 520 46.03 -0.39 -5.18
C GLN A 520 45.51 0.21 -6.49
N LEU A 521 46.28 0.17 -7.56
CA LEU A 521 45.84 0.62 -8.90
C LEU A 521 44.71 -0.24 -9.45
N GLU A 522 44.73 -1.54 -9.22
CA GLU A 522 43.64 -2.44 -9.67
C GLU A 522 42.36 -2.18 -8.88
N LYS A 523 42.43 -1.98 -7.56
CA LYS A 523 41.28 -1.55 -6.76
C LYS A 523 40.73 -0.22 -7.24
N ALA A 524 41.59 0.77 -7.52
CA ALA A 524 41.17 2.06 -8.08
C ALA A 524 40.56 1.90 -9.47
N ARG A 525 41.09 1.03 -10.31
CA ARG A 525 40.55 0.71 -11.62
C ARG A 525 39.13 0.15 -11.51
N LEU A 526 38.95 -0.88 -10.70
CA LEU A 526 37.65 -1.53 -10.50
C LEU A 526 36.58 -0.57 -9.95
N GLN A 527 37.00 0.42 -9.19
CA GLN A 527 36.08 1.41 -8.62
C GLN A 527 35.80 2.60 -9.54
N LEU A 528 36.79 3.11 -10.23
CA LEU A 528 36.73 4.43 -10.87
C LEU A 528 36.77 4.41 -12.39
N LYS A 529 37.24 3.32 -13.03
CA LYS A 529 37.39 3.26 -14.48
C LYS A 529 37.11 1.88 -15.02
N THR A 530 36.33 1.84 -16.10
CA THR A 530 36.16 0.66 -16.97
C THR A 530 36.59 1.01 -18.41
N ASP A 531 36.47 0.09 -19.33
CA ASP A 531 36.76 0.36 -20.75
C ASP A 531 35.79 1.40 -21.33
N SER A 532 34.55 1.43 -20.85
CA SER A 532 33.47 2.27 -21.38
C SER A 532 33.26 3.56 -20.59
N TYR A 533 33.41 3.48 -19.25
CA TYR A 533 33.04 4.56 -18.34
C TYR A 533 34.10 4.88 -17.30
N SER A 534 34.11 6.15 -16.85
CA SER A 534 34.77 6.62 -15.63
C SER A 534 33.74 7.05 -14.59
N ARG A 535 33.99 6.75 -13.32
CA ARG A 535 33.13 7.13 -12.20
C ARG A 535 33.80 8.22 -11.35
N LEU A 536 33.13 9.36 -11.22
CA LEU A 536 33.52 10.41 -10.29
C LEU A 536 32.64 10.32 -9.05
N VAL A 537 33.20 10.46 -7.87
CA VAL A 537 32.49 10.47 -6.60
C VAL A 537 32.49 11.89 -6.05
N VAL A 538 31.32 12.48 -5.87
CA VAL A 538 31.16 13.87 -5.43
C VAL A 538 30.42 13.90 -4.09
N TYR A 539 31.10 14.40 -3.06
CA TYR A 539 30.53 14.60 -1.73
C TYR A 539 29.97 16.02 -1.64
N LEU A 540 28.70 16.11 -1.21
CA LEU A 540 27.96 17.36 -1.16
C LEU A 540 27.84 17.88 0.28
N ASN A 541 27.84 19.21 0.43
CA ASN A 541 27.49 19.91 1.67
C ASN A 541 25.97 20.10 1.82
N LEU A 542 25.20 19.61 0.86
CA LEU A 542 23.73 19.72 0.81
C LEU A 542 23.08 18.45 1.39
N PRO A 543 21.87 18.55 1.96
CA PRO A 543 21.11 17.36 2.37
C PRO A 543 20.71 16.51 1.15
N GLU A 544 20.38 15.23 1.35
CA GLU A 544 19.98 14.34 0.26
C GLU A 544 18.76 14.89 -0.49
N GLU A 545 17.78 15.39 0.23
CA GLU A 545 16.53 15.93 -0.33
C GLU A 545 16.39 17.43 0.00
N SER A 546 16.59 18.29 -1.00
CA SER A 546 16.25 19.71 -0.98
C SER A 546 16.13 20.27 -2.39
N GLN A 547 15.48 21.41 -2.56
CA GLN A 547 15.42 22.09 -3.85
C GLN A 547 16.81 22.50 -4.32
N GLU A 548 17.68 22.90 -3.40
CA GLU A 548 19.07 23.28 -3.69
C GLU A 548 19.85 22.09 -4.22
N THR A 549 19.67 20.91 -3.65
CA THR A 549 20.29 19.67 -4.10
C THR A 549 19.79 19.30 -5.51
N PHE A 550 18.50 19.37 -5.75
CA PHE A 550 17.91 19.07 -7.06
C PHE A 550 18.37 20.06 -8.15
N ASP A 551 18.57 21.32 -7.81
CA ASP A 551 19.13 22.30 -8.75
C ASP A 551 20.63 22.11 -8.97
N PHE A 552 21.35 21.59 -7.97
CA PHE A 552 22.74 21.22 -8.08
C PHE A 552 22.94 19.98 -8.98
N LEU A 553 22.07 18.99 -8.94
CA LEU A 553 22.11 17.87 -9.89
C LEU A 553 22.02 18.35 -11.35
N LYS A 554 21.15 19.33 -11.64
CA LYS A 554 21.09 19.97 -12.96
C LYS A 554 22.35 20.78 -13.30
N PHE A 555 23.03 21.33 -12.29
CA PHE A 555 24.32 22.00 -12.48
C PHE A 555 25.39 20.98 -12.90
N ILE A 556 25.46 19.80 -12.27
CA ILE A 556 26.39 18.73 -12.66
C ILE A 556 26.20 18.36 -14.12
N HIS A 557 24.98 18.15 -14.58
CA HIS A 557 24.68 17.85 -16.00
C HIS A 557 25.14 18.97 -16.93
N ARG A 558 24.87 20.22 -16.58
CA ARG A 558 25.27 21.36 -17.38
C ARG A 558 26.81 21.50 -17.49
N GLU A 559 27.53 21.22 -16.40
CA GLU A 559 28.99 21.24 -16.40
C GLU A 559 29.55 20.06 -17.18
N ALA A 560 29.03 18.85 -16.97
CA ALA A 560 29.45 17.66 -17.70
C ALA A 560 29.17 17.78 -19.21
N GLY A 561 28.02 18.38 -19.60
CA GLY A 561 27.63 18.64 -20.97
C GLY A 561 28.56 19.58 -21.76
N ARG A 562 29.53 20.23 -21.08
CA ARG A 562 30.58 20.99 -21.77
C ARG A 562 31.66 20.11 -22.37
N TYR A 563 31.80 18.91 -21.88
CA TYR A 563 32.90 18.00 -22.21
C TYR A 563 32.40 16.69 -22.81
N TYR A 564 31.17 16.27 -22.49
CA TYR A 564 30.57 15.00 -22.85
C TYR A 564 29.19 15.21 -23.46
N ASP A 565 28.71 14.25 -24.25
CA ASP A 565 27.31 14.24 -24.70
C ASP A 565 26.41 13.90 -23.51
N ASP A 566 25.40 14.73 -23.28
CA ASP A 566 24.47 14.62 -22.14
C ASP A 566 23.78 13.25 -22.07
N ASN A 567 23.57 12.59 -23.20
CA ASN A 567 22.99 11.25 -23.25
C ASN A 567 23.90 10.14 -22.69
N ASN A 568 25.17 10.41 -22.47
CA ASN A 568 26.18 9.46 -21.99
C ASN A 568 26.71 9.84 -20.59
N VAL A 569 26.08 10.79 -19.93
CA VAL A 569 26.39 11.18 -18.55
C VAL A 569 25.25 10.72 -17.66
N TYR A 570 25.57 10.03 -16.56
CA TYR A 570 24.61 9.58 -15.58
C TYR A 570 25.04 10.04 -14.20
N VAL A 571 24.13 10.69 -13.49
CA VAL A 571 24.33 11.05 -12.07
C VAL A 571 23.53 10.09 -11.22
N VAL A 572 24.18 9.47 -10.24
CA VAL A 572 23.60 8.35 -9.45
C VAL A 572 23.86 8.58 -7.97
N GLY A 573 22.82 8.42 -7.16
CA GLY A 573 22.89 8.53 -5.69
C GLY A 573 21.48 8.60 -5.10
N ASN A 574 21.39 8.70 -3.77
CA ASN A 574 20.11 8.83 -3.10
C ASN A 574 19.36 10.08 -3.58
N SER A 575 20.08 11.21 -3.69
CA SER A 575 19.50 12.48 -4.17
C SER A 575 18.91 12.42 -5.58
N THR A 576 19.47 11.61 -6.50
CA THR A 576 18.94 11.46 -7.84
C THR A 576 17.70 10.57 -7.85
N SER A 577 17.69 9.53 -7.02
CA SER A 577 16.50 8.70 -6.80
C SER A 577 15.34 9.55 -6.25
N ASP A 578 15.61 10.38 -5.25
CA ASP A 578 14.63 11.29 -4.66
C ASP A 578 14.12 12.33 -5.67
N TYR A 579 14.99 12.84 -6.53
CA TYR A 579 14.64 13.75 -7.60
C TYR A 579 13.71 13.09 -8.64
N ASP A 580 14.03 11.88 -9.11
CA ASP A 580 13.21 11.14 -10.07
C ASP A 580 11.82 10.84 -9.49
N LEU A 581 11.76 10.42 -8.22
CA LEU A 581 10.50 10.17 -7.52
C LEU A 581 9.68 11.45 -7.34
N SER A 582 10.33 12.58 -6.99
CA SER A 582 9.65 13.86 -6.80
C SER A 582 9.08 14.40 -8.10
N SER A 583 9.78 14.20 -9.21
CA SER A 583 9.38 14.68 -10.53
C SER A 583 8.11 13.99 -11.06
N SER A 584 7.94 12.70 -10.77
CA SER A 584 6.79 11.90 -11.21
C SER A 584 5.60 11.97 -10.23
N PHE A 585 5.84 12.24 -8.95
CA PHE A 585 4.83 12.17 -7.89
C PHE A 585 3.57 13.01 -8.16
N GLY A 586 3.72 14.24 -8.66
CA GLY A 586 2.58 15.12 -8.92
C GLY A 586 1.58 14.53 -9.92
N GLN A 587 2.07 13.89 -10.97
CA GLN A 587 1.26 13.22 -11.98
C GLN A 587 0.65 11.94 -11.41
N ASP A 588 1.43 11.13 -10.71
CA ASP A 588 0.97 9.88 -10.09
C ASP A 588 -0.14 10.14 -9.07
N ASN A 589 0.02 11.14 -8.22
CA ASN A 589 -0.98 11.51 -7.23
C ASN A 589 -2.32 11.89 -7.88
N LEU A 590 -2.28 12.73 -8.90
CA LEU A 590 -3.49 13.13 -9.63
C LEU A 590 -4.15 11.94 -10.33
N LEU A 591 -3.36 11.15 -11.04
CA LEU A 591 -3.82 9.99 -11.80
C LEU A 591 -4.49 8.96 -10.87
N ILE A 592 -3.80 8.56 -9.80
CA ILE A 592 -4.30 7.56 -8.85
C ILE A 592 -5.57 8.07 -8.15
N SER A 593 -5.60 9.33 -7.71
CA SER A 593 -6.77 9.90 -7.04
C SER A 593 -8.00 9.95 -7.95
N ILE A 594 -7.83 10.31 -9.22
CA ILE A 594 -8.92 10.34 -10.19
C ILE A 594 -9.36 8.91 -10.55
N LEU A 595 -8.42 7.99 -10.84
CA LEU A 595 -8.75 6.63 -11.24
C LEU A 595 -9.44 5.86 -10.11
N SER A 596 -8.93 5.94 -8.88
CA SER A 596 -9.56 5.26 -7.74
C SER A 596 -10.99 5.76 -7.50
N ALA A 597 -11.21 7.07 -7.51
CA ALA A 597 -12.54 7.65 -7.39
C ALA A 597 -13.46 7.24 -8.55
N LEU A 598 -12.97 7.29 -9.79
CA LEU A 598 -13.74 6.90 -10.98
C LEU A 598 -14.15 5.44 -10.95
N PHE A 599 -13.23 4.54 -10.65
CA PHE A 599 -13.51 3.09 -10.57
C PHE A 599 -14.56 2.80 -9.50
N VAL A 600 -14.42 3.41 -8.32
CA VAL A 600 -15.39 3.27 -7.24
C VAL A 600 -16.76 3.84 -7.64
N ILE A 601 -16.83 5.02 -8.30
CA ILE A 601 -18.09 5.59 -8.82
C ILE A 601 -18.77 4.60 -9.76
N VAL A 602 -18.02 4.04 -10.71
CA VAL A 602 -18.59 3.10 -11.70
C VAL A 602 -19.17 1.88 -11.00
N ILE A 603 -18.46 1.29 -10.06
CA ILE A 603 -18.95 0.11 -9.34
C ILE A 603 -20.20 0.44 -8.52
N LEU A 604 -20.18 1.54 -7.76
CA LEU A 604 -21.33 1.95 -6.96
C LEU A 604 -22.54 2.34 -7.79
N LEU A 605 -22.33 2.89 -8.99
CA LEU A 605 -23.40 3.19 -9.94
C LEU A 605 -24.19 1.92 -10.30
N PHE A 606 -23.50 0.84 -10.61
CA PHE A 606 -24.12 -0.45 -10.92
C PHE A 606 -24.70 -1.13 -9.69
N THR A 607 -24.04 -1.04 -8.55
CA THR A 607 -24.48 -1.65 -7.28
C THR A 607 -25.79 -1.05 -6.80
N PHE A 608 -25.84 0.27 -6.69
CA PHE A 608 -26.98 0.99 -6.15
C PHE A 608 -28.03 1.36 -7.20
N LYS A 609 -27.70 1.24 -8.48
CA LYS A 609 -28.58 1.66 -9.59
C LYS A 609 -29.08 3.10 -9.43
N SER A 610 -28.20 3.96 -8.97
CA SER A 610 -28.44 5.38 -8.75
C SER A 610 -27.17 6.17 -9.05
N ALA A 611 -27.26 7.28 -9.78
CA ALA A 611 -26.11 8.11 -10.09
C ALA A 611 -25.79 9.10 -8.96
N GLY A 612 -26.75 9.51 -8.16
CA GLY A 612 -26.55 10.49 -7.09
C GLY A 612 -25.91 9.90 -5.83
N LEU A 613 -26.26 8.66 -5.50
CA LEU A 613 -25.76 8.03 -4.28
C LEU A 613 -24.22 7.85 -4.27
N PRO A 614 -23.58 7.32 -5.31
CA PRO A 614 -22.12 7.22 -5.37
C PRO A 614 -21.38 8.54 -5.11
N VAL A 615 -21.89 9.65 -5.68
CA VAL A 615 -21.27 10.96 -5.50
C VAL A 615 -21.32 11.42 -4.03
N LEU A 616 -22.44 11.16 -3.35
CA LEU A 616 -22.58 11.50 -1.92
C LEU A 616 -21.67 10.65 -1.04
N LEU A 617 -21.52 9.36 -1.35
CA LEU A 617 -20.64 8.47 -0.61
C LEU A 617 -19.17 8.87 -0.76
N ILE A 618 -18.73 9.12 -2.00
CA ILE A 618 -17.35 9.53 -2.28
C ILE A 618 -17.02 10.86 -1.64
N LEU A 619 -17.95 11.81 -1.60
CA LEU A 619 -17.73 13.10 -0.94
C LEU A 619 -17.35 12.90 0.55
N VAL A 620 -17.99 11.97 1.25
CA VAL A 620 -17.69 11.68 2.66
C VAL A 620 -16.33 10.99 2.80
N ILE A 621 -16.04 10.01 1.94
CA ILE A 621 -14.76 9.27 2.00
C ILE A 621 -13.60 10.16 1.57
N GLN A 622 -13.74 10.94 0.50
CA GLN A 622 -12.73 11.92 0.09
C GLN A 622 -12.46 12.93 1.20
N GLY A 623 -13.52 13.33 1.93
CA GLY A 623 -13.40 14.18 3.10
C GLY A 623 -12.56 13.54 4.21
N SER A 624 -12.74 12.24 4.46
CA SER A 624 -11.93 11.51 5.44
C SER A 624 -10.46 11.47 5.04
N ILE A 625 -10.17 11.31 3.74
CA ILE A 625 -8.82 11.32 3.18
C ILE A 625 -8.18 12.70 3.37
N TRP A 626 -8.85 13.78 3.00
CA TRP A 626 -8.30 15.14 3.16
C TRP A 626 -8.09 15.51 4.64
N ILE A 627 -9.00 15.12 5.53
CA ILE A 627 -8.80 15.31 6.97
C ILE A 627 -7.58 14.51 7.44
N ASN A 628 -7.43 13.25 7.05
CA ASN A 628 -6.29 12.42 7.42
C ASN A 628 -4.96 13.05 6.99
N PHE A 629 -4.85 13.49 5.75
CA PHE A 629 -3.63 14.05 5.20
C PHE A 629 -3.42 15.55 5.49
N SER A 630 -4.33 16.20 6.20
CA SER A 630 -4.10 17.51 6.78
C SER A 630 -3.21 17.48 8.03
N PHE A 631 -3.15 16.34 8.74
CA PHE A 631 -2.35 16.21 9.98
C PHE A 631 -0.84 16.41 9.78
N PRO A 632 -0.19 15.84 8.74
CA PRO A 632 1.22 16.10 8.49
C PRO A 632 1.55 17.58 8.34
N TYR A 633 0.71 18.35 7.64
CA TYR A 633 0.86 19.80 7.53
C TYR A 633 0.71 20.51 8.89
N LEU A 634 -0.30 20.13 9.69
CA LEU A 634 -0.55 20.74 11.01
C LEU A 634 0.55 20.44 12.02
N GLN A 635 1.16 19.26 11.91
CA GLN A 635 2.23 18.81 12.81
C GLN A 635 3.62 19.17 12.28
N SER A 636 3.72 19.77 11.08
CA SER A 636 4.99 20.02 10.38
C SER A 636 5.88 18.76 10.30
N SER A 637 5.25 17.62 10.11
CA SER A 637 5.88 16.30 10.06
C SER A 637 5.90 15.82 8.61
N PRO A 638 7.07 15.52 8.02
CA PRO A 638 7.13 15.03 6.65
C PRO A 638 6.47 13.66 6.54
N LEU A 639 5.87 13.41 5.37
CA LEU A 639 5.20 12.14 5.04
C LEU A 639 5.82 11.56 3.77
N TYR A 640 6.28 10.32 3.85
CA TYR A 640 6.82 9.63 2.68
C TYR A 640 5.74 9.49 1.59
N PHE A 641 6.08 9.95 0.39
CA PHE A 641 5.14 10.06 -0.74
C PHE A 641 4.43 8.74 -1.07
N LEU A 642 5.15 7.61 -1.02
CA LEU A 642 4.61 6.29 -1.30
C LEU A 642 3.57 5.87 -0.26
N SER A 643 3.82 6.16 1.02
CA SER A 643 2.87 5.89 2.10
C SER A 643 1.56 6.66 1.91
N TYR A 644 1.65 7.89 1.42
CA TYR A 644 0.48 8.68 1.05
C TYR A 644 -0.32 8.03 -0.08
N LEU A 645 0.32 7.66 -1.20
CA LEU A 645 -0.36 7.08 -2.37
C LEU A 645 -1.04 5.75 -2.03
N ILE A 646 -0.34 4.88 -1.29
CA ILE A 646 -0.87 3.58 -0.84
C ILE A 646 -2.10 3.77 0.06
N VAL A 647 -1.98 4.61 1.10
CA VAL A 647 -3.08 4.81 2.05
C VAL A 647 -4.25 5.53 1.42
N ASN A 648 -4.03 6.50 0.52
CA ASN A 648 -5.07 7.16 -0.25
C ASN A 648 -5.93 6.14 -1.03
N SER A 649 -5.28 5.23 -1.75
CA SER A 649 -5.95 4.17 -2.52
C SER A 649 -6.70 3.17 -1.63
N ILE A 650 -6.08 2.74 -0.53
CA ILE A 650 -6.71 1.83 0.43
C ILE A 650 -7.93 2.50 1.09
N GLN A 651 -7.82 3.75 1.53
CA GLN A 651 -8.94 4.46 2.15
C GLN A 651 -10.10 4.65 1.17
N MET A 652 -9.83 5.00 -0.08
CA MET A 652 -10.87 5.15 -1.10
C MET A 652 -11.57 3.82 -1.38
N GLY A 653 -10.83 2.71 -1.47
CA GLY A 653 -11.36 1.39 -1.80
C GLY A 653 -11.99 0.66 -0.61
N ALA A 654 -11.38 0.68 0.56
CA ALA A 654 -11.81 -0.12 1.71
C ALA A 654 -12.77 0.64 2.64
N ASN A 655 -12.52 1.94 2.91
CA ASN A 655 -13.39 2.66 3.85
C ASN A 655 -14.76 3.00 3.25
N ILE A 656 -14.91 2.95 1.92
CA ILE A 656 -16.21 3.11 1.25
C ILE A 656 -17.18 2.01 1.64
N ASP A 657 -16.69 0.83 2.03
CA ASP A 657 -17.49 -0.32 2.43
C ASP A 657 -18.39 0.01 3.63
N TYR A 658 -17.88 0.79 4.58
CA TYR A 658 -18.69 1.28 5.71
C TYR A 658 -19.88 2.14 5.25
N ALA A 659 -19.65 2.97 4.25
CA ALA A 659 -20.70 3.80 3.66
C ALA A 659 -21.70 2.96 2.84
N ILE A 660 -21.22 1.93 2.15
CA ILE A 660 -22.06 0.97 1.40
C ILE A 660 -23.03 0.25 2.35
N VAL A 661 -22.54 -0.25 3.48
CA VAL A 661 -23.37 -0.99 4.45
C VAL A 661 -24.51 -0.12 4.97
N ILE A 662 -24.26 1.10 5.45
CA ILE A 662 -25.32 2.01 5.92
C ILE A 662 -26.30 2.35 4.79
N SER A 663 -25.79 2.63 3.59
CA SER A 663 -26.62 3.05 2.46
C SER A 663 -27.50 1.91 1.95
N SER A 664 -27.02 0.68 1.98
CA SER A 664 -27.77 -0.52 1.62
C SER A 664 -28.93 -0.76 2.60
N HIS A 665 -28.63 -0.77 3.92
CA HIS A 665 -29.68 -0.88 4.94
C HIS A 665 -30.69 0.27 4.85
N TYR A 666 -30.23 1.51 4.67
CA TYR A 666 -31.12 2.66 4.50
C TYR A 666 -32.06 2.51 3.31
N LYS A 667 -31.52 2.08 2.13
CA LYS A 667 -32.30 1.88 0.92
C LYS A 667 -33.37 0.78 1.11
N ASP A 668 -33.04 -0.30 1.83
CA ASP A 668 -33.97 -1.39 2.06
C ASP A 668 -35.05 -1.02 3.10
N LEU A 669 -34.66 -0.46 4.23
CA LEU A 669 -35.60 -0.06 5.28
C LEU A 669 -36.52 1.10 4.86
N LYS A 670 -36.06 1.97 3.96
CA LYS A 670 -36.90 3.03 3.40
C LYS A 670 -38.10 2.53 2.63
N LYS A 671 -38.10 1.30 2.10
CA LYS A 671 -39.25 0.68 1.43
C LYS A 671 -40.39 0.42 2.41
N GLU A 672 -40.07 0.27 3.71
CA GLU A 672 -41.04 -0.12 4.73
C GLU A 672 -41.36 1.01 5.73
N MET A 673 -40.47 1.98 5.90
CA MET A 673 -40.63 3.04 6.88
C MET A 673 -40.21 4.41 6.35
N ARG A 674 -40.53 5.49 7.12
CA ARG A 674 -40.16 6.87 6.72
C ARG A 674 -38.66 7.06 6.73
N PRO A 675 -38.08 7.89 5.82
CA PRO A 675 -36.63 8.07 5.71
C PRO A 675 -35.90 8.40 7.02
N LYS A 676 -36.52 9.22 7.89
CA LYS A 676 -35.95 9.58 9.19
C LYS A 676 -35.90 8.42 10.19
N GLN A 677 -36.82 7.47 10.08
CA GLN A 677 -36.84 6.28 10.91
C GLN A 677 -35.91 5.21 10.31
N ALA A 678 -35.92 5.09 8.98
CA ALA A 678 -35.09 4.16 8.23
C ALA A 678 -33.58 4.41 8.48
N ILE A 679 -33.16 5.66 8.55
CA ILE A 679 -31.73 5.95 8.79
C ILE A 679 -31.30 5.61 10.22
N VAL A 680 -32.16 5.81 11.22
CA VAL A 680 -31.84 5.45 12.61
C VAL A 680 -31.71 3.94 12.77
N GLU A 681 -32.57 3.18 12.12
CA GLU A 681 -32.51 1.71 12.17
C GLU A 681 -31.36 1.19 11.32
N ALA A 682 -31.12 1.76 10.15
CA ALA A 682 -29.96 1.43 9.32
C ALA A 682 -28.63 1.59 10.07
N LEU A 683 -28.50 2.67 10.87
CA LEU A 683 -27.34 2.86 11.74
C LEU A 683 -27.22 1.77 12.80
N ASN A 684 -28.33 1.37 13.44
CA ASN A 684 -28.33 0.31 14.45
C ASN A 684 -27.91 -1.04 13.88
N GLU A 685 -28.37 -1.36 12.66
CA GLU A 685 -28.05 -2.61 11.97
C GLU A 685 -26.61 -2.63 11.45
N ALA A 686 -26.13 -1.50 10.91
CA ALA A 686 -24.79 -1.37 10.33
C ALA A 686 -23.67 -1.23 11.38
N PHE A 687 -23.97 -0.64 12.54
CA PHE A 687 -22.97 -0.28 13.57
C PHE A 687 -22.08 -1.44 14.02
N PRO A 688 -22.62 -2.64 14.34
CA PRO A 688 -21.76 -3.75 14.79
C PRO A 688 -20.70 -4.12 13.74
N THR A 689 -21.07 -4.19 12.48
CA THR A 689 -20.17 -4.54 11.37
C THR A 689 -19.09 -3.46 11.20
N ILE A 690 -19.50 -2.19 11.11
CA ILE A 690 -18.56 -1.05 10.94
C ILE A 690 -17.61 -0.93 12.12
N PHE A 691 -18.10 -1.08 13.34
CA PHE A 691 -17.29 -1.01 14.55
C PHE A 691 -16.27 -2.14 14.61
N THR A 692 -16.69 -3.37 14.30
CA THR A 692 -15.80 -4.55 14.32
C THR A 692 -14.66 -4.38 13.32
N SER A 693 -15.00 -4.20 12.07
CA SER A 693 -14.08 -4.07 10.95
C SER A 693 -13.16 -2.86 11.11
N GLY A 694 -13.75 -1.71 11.36
CA GLY A 694 -12.98 -0.49 11.52
C GLY A 694 -12.05 -0.51 12.72
N SER A 695 -12.45 -1.13 13.85
CA SER A 695 -11.58 -1.29 15.01
C SER A 695 -10.40 -2.22 14.73
N ILE A 696 -10.61 -3.27 13.95
CA ILE A 696 -9.54 -4.20 13.54
C ILE A 696 -8.58 -3.50 12.59
N LEU A 697 -9.08 -2.81 11.57
CA LEU A 697 -8.23 -2.11 10.60
C LEU A 697 -7.44 -0.97 11.27
N ALA A 698 -8.09 -0.18 12.13
CA ALA A 698 -7.44 0.88 12.88
C ALA A 698 -6.41 0.32 13.87
N GLY A 699 -6.74 -0.76 14.57
CA GLY A 699 -5.84 -1.44 15.50
C GLY A 699 -4.62 -2.05 14.80
N ALA A 700 -4.82 -2.74 13.69
CA ALA A 700 -3.74 -3.31 12.87
C ALA A 700 -2.80 -2.20 12.35
N GLY A 701 -3.37 -1.10 11.82
CA GLY A 701 -2.60 0.06 11.39
C GLY A 701 -1.80 0.70 12.52
N ALA A 702 -2.41 0.85 13.71
CA ALA A 702 -1.72 1.40 14.90
C ALA A 702 -0.54 0.52 15.34
N LEU A 703 -0.70 -0.81 15.32
CA LEU A 703 0.37 -1.75 15.65
C LEU A 703 1.54 -1.64 14.66
N ILE A 704 1.25 -1.65 13.38
CA ILE A 704 2.27 -1.47 12.33
C ILE A 704 3.01 -0.15 12.57
N GLY A 705 2.27 0.95 12.76
CA GLY A 705 2.85 2.28 12.92
C GLY A 705 3.71 2.47 14.18
N GLN A 706 3.46 1.68 15.23
CA GLN A 706 4.15 1.81 16.53
C GLN A 706 5.30 0.82 16.72
N MET A 707 5.25 -0.33 16.05
CA MET A 707 6.14 -1.45 16.33
C MET A 707 7.21 -1.69 15.25
N THR A 708 7.00 -1.19 14.04
CA THR A 708 8.02 -1.35 12.99
C THR A 708 9.10 -0.27 13.07
N THR A 709 10.33 -0.67 12.77
CA THR A 709 11.46 0.24 12.60
C THR A 709 11.52 0.83 11.19
N ASN A 710 10.84 0.23 10.20
CA ASN A 710 10.84 0.74 8.84
C ASN A 710 9.95 1.98 8.69
N PRO A 711 10.49 3.16 8.28
CA PRO A 711 9.75 4.42 8.25
C PRO A 711 8.57 4.43 7.27
N ILE A 712 8.71 3.76 6.12
CA ILE A 712 7.69 3.68 5.07
C ILE A 712 6.48 2.91 5.61
N ILE A 713 6.74 1.74 6.18
CA ILE A 713 5.70 0.85 6.72
C ILE A 713 5.04 1.48 7.95
N SER A 714 5.82 2.13 8.82
CA SER A 714 5.30 2.88 9.97
C SER A 714 4.34 3.99 9.53
N ALA A 715 4.72 4.79 8.55
CA ALA A 715 3.87 5.86 8.02
C ALA A 715 2.56 5.32 7.41
N ILE A 716 2.62 4.20 6.66
CA ILE A 716 1.41 3.51 6.17
C ILE A 716 0.50 3.13 7.34
N GLY A 717 1.05 2.51 8.39
CA GLY A 717 0.29 2.08 9.56
C GLY A 717 -0.40 3.23 10.28
N VAL A 718 0.33 4.30 10.60
CA VAL A 718 -0.21 5.49 11.29
C VAL A 718 -1.31 6.16 10.47
N CYS A 719 -1.06 6.40 9.18
CA CYS A 719 -2.03 7.05 8.30
C CYS A 719 -3.28 6.18 8.09
N LEU A 720 -3.13 4.86 7.96
CA LEU A 720 -4.24 3.93 7.82
C LEU A 720 -5.10 3.89 9.09
N SER A 721 -4.47 3.77 10.26
CA SER A 721 -5.18 3.77 11.55
C SER A 721 -5.99 5.04 11.74
N ARG A 722 -5.35 6.21 11.63
CA ARG A 722 -5.99 7.52 11.78
C ARG A 722 -7.08 7.72 10.74
N GLY A 723 -6.80 7.41 9.47
CA GLY A 723 -7.74 7.56 8.37
C GLY A 723 -8.99 6.70 8.54
N THR A 724 -8.85 5.46 9.03
CA THR A 724 -9.97 4.57 9.32
C THR A 724 -10.84 5.12 10.46
N LEU A 725 -10.25 5.59 11.55
CA LEU A 725 -11.02 6.19 12.65
C LEU A 725 -11.79 7.45 12.22
N ILE A 726 -11.17 8.30 11.40
CA ILE A 726 -11.83 9.47 10.81
C ILE A 726 -12.99 9.03 9.91
N SER A 727 -12.77 8.04 9.05
CA SER A 727 -13.81 7.50 8.16
C SER A 727 -15.01 6.97 8.94
N ILE A 728 -14.78 6.18 9.99
CA ILE A 728 -15.86 5.66 10.87
C ILE A 728 -16.63 6.83 11.47
N GLY A 729 -15.92 7.83 12.01
CA GLY A 729 -16.56 9.00 12.61
C GLY A 729 -17.45 9.76 11.60
N LEU A 730 -16.98 9.96 10.38
CA LEU A 730 -17.75 10.63 9.31
C LEU A 730 -18.90 9.76 8.79
N VAL A 731 -18.69 8.46 8.65
CA VAL A 731 -19.71 7.54 8.15
C VAL A 731 -20.83 7.35 9.18
N LEU A 732 -20.53 7.37 10.48
CA LEU A 732 -21.56 7.29 11.53
C LEU A 732 -22.23 8.63 11.84
N GLY A 733 -21.52 9.77 11.73
CA GLY A 733 -22.03 11.08 12.19
C GLY A 733 -22.41 12.06 11.08
N VAL A 734 -21.87 11.92 9.87
CA VAL A 734 -22.10 12.86 8.77
C VAL A 734 -22.89 12.24 7.63
N LEU A 735 -22.52 11.02 7.20
CA LEU A 735 -23.18 10.32 6.11
C LEU A 735 -24.69 10.16 6.29
N PRO A 736 -25.21 9.76 7.48
CA PRO A 736 -26.65 9.58 7.69
C PRO A 736 -27.44 10.87 7.42
N GLN A 737 -26.86 12.00 7.78
CA GLN A 737 -27.44 13.32 7.57
C GLN A 737 -27.47 13.69 6.08
N ILE A 738 -26.37 13.41 5.37
CA ILE A 738 -26.25 13.62 3.91
C ILE A 738 -27.25 12.73 3.15
N LEU A 739 -27.42 11.47 3.55
CA LEU A 739 -28.37 10.54 2.93
C LEU A 739 -29.82 11.02 3.08
N VAL A 740 -30.20 11.52 4.27
CA VAL A 740 -31.57 12.03 4.52
C VAL A 740 -31.81 13.33 3.75
N LEU A 741 -30.84 14.23 3.65
CA LEU A 741 -30.94 15.47 2.87
C LEU A 741 -30.91 15.22 1.37
N GLY A 742 -30.06 14.32 0.93
CA GLY A 742 -29.87 13.94 -0.46
C GLY A 742 -30.90 12.93 -0.99
N ASP A 743 -31.88 12.53 -0.17
CA ASP A 743 -32.83 11.48 -0.52
C ASP A 743 -33.58 11.76 -1.82
N GLN A 744 -34.01 13.01 -2.06
CA GLN A 744 -34.64 13.41 -3.31
C GLN A 744 -33.69 13.32 -4.52
N ILE A 745 -32.38 13.56 -4.33
CA ILE A 745 -31.37 13.43 -5.39
C ILE A 745 -31.21 11.95 -5.73
N ILE A 746 -31.11 11.11 -4.69
CA ILE A 746 -30.98 9.64 -4.84
C ILE A 746 -32.16 9.07 -5.62
N GLU A 747 -33.38 9.48 -5.29
CA GLU A 747 -34.61 9.02 -5.98
C GLU A 747 -34.68 9.48 -7.44
N ARG A 748 -34.40 10.77 -7.69
CA ARG A 748 -34.45 11.33 -9.05
C ARG A 748 -33.38 10.77 -9.99
N THR A 749 -32.26 10.31 -9.44
CA THR A 749 -31.15 9.75 -10.19
C THR A 749 -31.14 8.23 -10.17
N SER A 750 -32.10 7.61 -9.51
CA SER A 750 -32.28 6.15 -9.51
C SER A 750 -32.77 5.68 -10.87
N PHE A 751 -32.09 4.71 -11.44
CA PHE A 751 -32.52 4.02 -12.65
C PHE A 751 -32.66 2.53 -12.31
N GLU A 752 -33.87 2.01 -12.49
CA GLU A 752 -34.03 0.56 -12.56
C GLU A 752 -33.54 0.17 -13.94
N LEU A 753 -32.56 -0.73 -14.02
CA LEU A 753 -32.31 -1.49 -15.22
C LEU A 753 -33.52 -2.40 -15.41
N ASN A 754 -34.62 -1.85 -15.92
CA ASN A 754 -35.73 -2.62 -16.38
C ASN A 754 -35.17 -3.56 -17.44
N HIS A 755 -35.13 -4.83 -17.14
CA HIS A 755 -35.01 -5.85 -18.16
C HIS A 755 -36.08 -5.55 -19.19
N ILE A 756 -35.63 -5.16 -20.35
CA ILE A 756 -36.36 -4.81 -21.53
C ILE A 756 -37.53 -5.79 -21.69
N ASN A 757 -38.74 -5.21 -21.72
CA ASN A 757 -39.93 -5.71 -22.32
C ASN A 757 -40.37 -7.12 -21.93
N LEU A 758 -41.08 -7.21 -20.85
CA LEU A 758 -42.33 -7.85 -20.97
C LEU A 758 -43.34 -6.80 -21.47
N THR A 759 -43.61 -6.74 -22.78
CA THR A 759 -44.86 -6.20 -23.29
C THR A 759 -45.95 -6.61 -22.34
N PRO A 760 -46.85 -5.69 -21.90
CA PRO A 760 -47.99 -6.11 -21.14
C PRO A 760 -48.77 -7.09 -22.02
N LYS A 761 -48.56 -8.37 -21.81
CA LYS A 761 -49.53 -9.36 -22.23
C LYS A 761 -50.74 -9.02 -21.39
N SER A 762 -51.80 -8.54 -22.05
CA SER A 762 -53.12 -8.43 -21.44
C SER A 762 -53.42 -9.77 -20.82
N PHE A 763 -53.35 -9.84 -19.51
CA PHE A 763 -53.78 -11.02 -18.76
C PHE A 763 -55.32 -10.98 -18.75
N SER A 764 -55.91 -11.71 -19.63
CA SER A 764 -57.30 -12.11 -19.50
C SER A 764 -57.30 -13.39 -18.68
N GLY A 765 -57.41 -13.25 -17.35
CA GLY A 765 -57.46 -14.38 -16.41
C GLY A 765 -57.68 -13.91 -14.98
N VAL A 766 -58.28 -14.76 -14.18
CA VAL A 766 -58.53 -14.50 -12.75
C VAL A 766 -57.19 -14.61 -12.02
N THR A 767 -56.64 -13.48 -11.54
CA THR A 767 -55.44 -13.46 -10.73
C THR A 767 -55.82 -13.36 -9.26
N ARG A 768 -55.41 -14.34 -8.45
CA ARG A 768 -55.56 -14.28 -7.00
C ARG A 768 -54.31 -13.54 -6.42
N VAL A 769 -54.55 -12.36 -5.89
CA VAL A 769 -53.49 -11.60 -5.19
C VAL A 769 -53.69 -11.82 -3.69
N GLN A 770 -52.68 -12.41 -3.03
CA GLN A 770 -52.69 -12.63 -1.59
C GLN A 770 -51.51 -11.81 -1.02
N GLY A 771 -51.83 -10.71 -0.32
CA GLY A 771 -50.80 -9.82 0.21
C GLY A 771 -51.26 -8.35 0.26
N ARG A 772 -50.31 -7.46 0.58
CA ARG A 772 -50.57 -6.01 0.72
C ARG A 772 -50.19 -5.32 -0.59
N ILE A 773 -51.13 -4.63 -1.23
CA ILE A 773 -50.85 -3.77 -2.39
C ILE A 773 -50.69 -2.31 -1.87
N ARG A 774 -49.63 -1.64 -2.24
CA ARG A 774 -49.36 -0.22 -1.93
C ARG A 774 -49.06 0.51 -3.24
N GLY A 775 -49.96 1.38 -3.69
CA GLY A 775 -49.78 2.14 -4.94
C GLY A 775 -51.12 2.66 -5.45
N ASN A 776 -51.08 3.43 -6.55
CA ASN A 776 -52.26 3.89 -7.28
C ASN A 776 -52.66 2.82 -8.28
N VAL A 777 -53.89 2.30 -8.16
CA VAL A 777 -54.49 1.39 -9.14
C VAL A 777 -55.45 2.22 -9.97
N ASN A 778 -55.13 2.42 -11.25
CA ASN A 778 -55.99 3.12 -12.20
C ASN A 778 -56.48 2.10 -13.25
N GLY A 779 -57.71 1.65 -13.13
CA GLY A 779 -58.31 0.65 -14.04
C GLY A 779 -59.58 0.06 -13.46
N ILE A 780 -60.23 -0.83 -14.24
CA ILE A 780 -61.43 -1.57 -13.82
C ILE A 780 -60.96 -2.89 -13.21
N VAL A 781 -61.31 -3.15 -11.95
CA VAL A 781 -61.04 -4.43 -11.28
C VAL A 781 -62.39 -5.15 -11.09
N GLU A 782 -62.55 -6.26 -11.80
CA GLU A 782 -63.74 -7.15 -11.65
C GLU A 782 -63.33 -8.40 -10.90
N GLY A 783 -63.94 -8.68 -9.77
CA GLY A 783 -63.67 -9.86 -8.98
C GLY A 783 -64.31 -9.86 -7.57
N SER A 784 -64.04 -10.91 -6.80
CA SER A 784 -64.38 -10.95 -5.39
C SER A 784 -63.28 -10.40 -4.54
N PHE A 785 -63.57 -9.46 -3.65
CA PHE A 785 -62.64 -8.84 -2.74
C PHE A 785 -63.00 -9.20 -1.29
N ASP A 786 -62.05 -9.77 -0.55
CA ASP A 786 -62.17 -10.03 0.87
C ASP A 786 -60.99 -9.38 1.60
N GLY A 787 -61.25 -8.28 2.31
CA GLY A 787 -60.20 -7.52 3.00
C GLY A 787 -60.55 -6.04 3.24
N PHE A 788 -59.51 -5.25 3.54
CA PHE A 788 -59.67 -3.83 3.81
C PHE A 788 -58.96 -2.97 2.76
N ILE A 789 -59.65 -1.94 2.31
CA ILE A 789 -59.08 -0.88 1.47
C ILE A 789 -58.97 0.40 2.30
N ARG A 790 -57.80 0.98 2.33
CA ARG A 790 -57.61 2.25 2.99
C ARG A 790 -57.29 3.31 1.91
N GLY A 791 -58.14 4.25 1.72
CA GLY A 791 -58.04 5.32 0.70
C GLY A 791 -59.43 5.67 0.15
N ASP A 792 -59.44 6.53 -0.88
CA ASP A 792 -60.65 6.90 -1.59
C ASP A 792 -60.97 5.83 -2.66
N MET A 793 -62.19 5.29 -2.64
CA MET A 793 -62.59 4.30 -3.57
C MET A 793 -64.02 4.55 -4.02
N GLU A 794 -64.27 4.42 -5.32
CA GLU A 794 -65.59 4.38 -5.91
C GLU A 794 -65.77 2.99 -6.54
N ALA A 795 -66.69 2.22 -6.03
CA ALA A 795 -66.91 0.86 -6.47
C ALA A 795 -68.43 0.49 -6.58
N LEU A 796 -68.77 -0.29 -7.61
CA LEU A 796 -70.07 -0.90 -7.73
C LEU A 796 -70.07 -2.28 -7.06
N ILE A 797 -70.87 -2.45 -6.02
CA ILE A 797 -70.99 -3.73 -5.31
C ILE A 797 -72.17 -4.49 -5.88
N ILE A 798 -71.88 -5.60 -6.59
CA ILE A 798 -72.87 -6.42 -7.23
C ILE A 798 -73.53 -7.41 -6.25
N SER A 799 -72.73 -7.92 -5.31
CA SER A 799 -73.19 -8.79 -4.22
C SER A 799 -72.28 -8.75 -3.03
N GLY A 800 -72.73 -8.67 -1.79
CA GLY A 800 -71.96 -8.66 -0.56
C GLY A 800 -72.31 -7.47 0.34
N LYS A 801 -71.59 -7.31 1.44
CA LYS A 801 -71.76 -6.20 2.36
C LYS A 801 -70.47 -5.43 2.44
N ALA A 802 -70.49 -4.10 2.27
CA ALA A 802 -69.43 -3.22 2.57
C ALA A 802 -69.80 -2.32 3.76
N SER A 803 -68.89 -2.10 4.69
CA SER A 803 -69.03 -1.14 5.77
C SER A 803 -67.81 -0.22 5.82
N ALA A 804 -68.07 1.08 5.90
CA ALA A 804 -67.04 2.06 6.12
C ALA A 804 -66.76 2.15 7.62
N VAL A 805 -65.45 2.08 8.00
CA VAL A 805 -65.00 2.13 9.40
C VAL A 805 -64.06 3.32 9.54
N THR A 806 -64.24 4.14 10.56
CA THR A 806 -63.37 5.27 10.83
C THR A 806 -61.97 4.78 11.34
N GLU A 807 -60.95 5.56 11.16
CA GLU A 807 -59.58 5.16 11.53
C GLU A 807 -59.46 4.82 13.03
N GLU A 808 -60.24 5.47 13.89
CA GLU A 808 -60.23 5.21 15.33
C GLU A 808 -60.93 3.89 15.67
N SER A 809 -62.08 3.57 15.04
CA SER A 809 -62.77 2.34 15.24
C SER A 809 -62.00 1.15 14.66
N PHE A 810 -61.25 1.32 13.57
CA PHE A 810 -60.39 0.30 13.02
C PHE A 810 -59.23 -0.03 13.97
N LYS A 811 -58.58 0.96 14.59
CA LYS A 811 -57.51 0.73 15.59
C LYS A 811 -58.04 -0.01 16.82
N ALA A 812 -59.23 0.29 17.29
CA ALA A 812 -59.86 -0.38 18.44
C ALA A 812 -60.18 -1.84 18.14
N GLU A 813 -60.66 -2.14 16.96
CA GLU A 813 -61.02 -3.51 16.54
C GLU A 813 -59.77 -4.37 16.26
N TYR A 814 -58.69 -3.77 15.74
CA TYR A 814 -57.45 -4.47 15.41
C TYR A 814 -56.47 -4.69 16.59
N GLN A 815 -56.53 -3.82 17.59
CA GLN A 815 -55.72 -4.00 18.82
C GLN A 815 -56.32 -5.04 19.80
N GLY A 816 -57.57 -5.44 19.61
CA GLY A 816 -58.25 -6.44 20.43
C GLY A 816 -58.13 -7.88 19.95
N LYS A 817 -57.55 -8.13 18.77
CA LYS A 817 -57.41 -9.50 18.23
C LYS A 817 -55.91 -9.84 18.04
N SER A 818 -55.42 -10.68 18.92
CA SER A 818 -54.16 -11.39 18.75
C SER A 818 -54.20 -12.22 17.47
N TYR A 819 -53.18 -12.12 16.61
CA TYR A 819 -52.99 -13.00 15.47
C TYR A 819 -52.66 -14.42 15.94
N ALA A 820 -53.73 -15.23 16.12
CA ALA A 820 -53.61 -16.66 16.23
C ALA A 820 -54.71 -17.28 15.34
N GLY A 821 -54.27 -17.75 14.17
CA GLY A 821 -55.05 -18.67 13.31
C GLY A 821 -56.15 -18.00 12.49
N ALA A 822 -55.94 -17.98 11.17
CA ALA A 822 -57.01 -17.70 10.23
C ALA A 822 -58.01 -18.85 10.22
N ASP A 823 -59.10 -18.74 10.97
CA ASP A 823 -60.28 -19.54 10.71
C ASP A 823 -61.07 -18.87 9.58
N THR A 824 -61.13 -19.55 8.47
CA THR A 824 -61.98 -19.24 7.33
C THR A 824 -63.42 -19.40 7.72
N PRO A 825 -64.28 -18.37 7.62
CA PRO A 825 -65.73 -18.60 7.73
C PRO A 825 -66.19 -19.37 6.49
N THR A 826 -66.67 -20.55 6.72
CA THR A 826 -67.36 -21.33 5.72
C THR A 826 -68.60 -20.59 5.27
N LEU A 827 -68.74 -20.35 3.98
CA LEU A 827 -69.94 -19.91 3.32
C LEU A 827 -71.04 -20.99 3.55
N SER A 828 -72.10 -20.72 4.30
CA SER A 828 -73.26 -21.49 4.33
C SER A 828 -74.10 -21.24 3.07
N ASP A 829 -74.20 -22.26 2.29
CA ASP A 829 -75.07 -22.38 1.14
C ASP A 829 -76.54 -22.25 1.65
N SER A 830 -77.29 -21.24 1.23
CA SER A 830 -78.72 -21.20 1.31
C SER A 830 -79.25 -20.71 -0.03
N GLY A 831 -79.94 -21.72 -0.69
CA GLY A 831 -80.46 -21.66 -2.02
C GLY A 831 -81.59 -20.63 -2.27
N GLY A 832 -81.58 -20.24 -3.51
CA GLY A 832 -82.63 -19.93 -4.41
C GLY A 832 -83.60 -18.80 -4.08
N LYS A 833 -83.54 -17.78 -4.89
CA LYS A 833 -84.62 -17.27 -5.76
C LYS A 833 -84.10 -16.06 -6.53
N GLU A 834 -84.20 -16.14 -7.84
CA GLU A 834 -84.16 -15.06 -8.77
C GLU A 834 -85.07 -13.92 -8.32
N ASN A 835 -84.50 -12.74 -8.08
CA ASN A 835 -85.27 -11.48 -8.18
C ASN A 835 -84.27 -10.33 -8.46
N GLN A 836 -84.74 -9.52 -9.35
CA GLN A 836 -84.05 -8.39 -9.96
C GLN A 836 -83.19 -7.54 -8.93
N ALA A 837 -81.95 -7.41 -9.23
CA ALA A 837 -81.03 -6.62 -8.42
C ALA A 837 -81.36 -5.12 -8.54
N PRO A 838 -81.44 -4.36 -7.47
CA PRO A 838 -81.24 -2.94 -7.54
C PRO A 838 -79.76 -2.66 -7.51
N GLU A 839 -79.26 -1.94 -8.45
CA GLU A 839 -77.92 -1.40 -8.46
C GLU A 839 -77.76 -0.43 -7.29
N ASN A 840 -76.97 -0.79 -6.27
CA ASN A 840 -76.61 0.07 -5.21
C ASN A 840 -75.17 0.60 -5.45
N ILE A 841 -75.05 1.82 -5.85
CA ILE A 841 -73.78 2.54 -5.89
C ILE A 841 -73.49 3.05 -4.46
N VAL A 842 -72.50 2.49 -3.83
CA VAL A 842 -72.04 2.98 -2.52
C VAL A 842 -70.85 3.87 -2.74
N LYS A 843 -71.04 5.18 -2.61
CA LYS A 843 -69.97 6.15 -2.45
C LYS A 843 -69.52 6.07 -1.02
N GLY A 844 -68.32 5.60 -0.78
CA GLY A 844 -67.72 5.68 0.52
C GLY A 844 -67.19 7.08 0.77
N GLU A 845 -68.05 7.99 1.15
CA GLU A 845 -67.66 9.24 1.72
C GLU A 845 -67.15 9.00 3.14
N SER A 846 -65.95 9.46 3.44
CA SER A 846 -65.53 9.53 4.82
C SER A 846 -66.42 10.49 5.58
N ALA A 847 -67.18 9.98 6.54
CA ALA A 847 -67.93 10.84 7.48
C ALA A 847 -66.91 11.56 8.35
N ASN A 848 -66.39 12.65 7.83
CA ASN A 848 -65.98 13.83 8.59
C ASN A 848 -65.36 14.88 7.64
N GLU A 849 -66.13 15.83 7.32
CA GLU A 849 -65.61 17.15 6.99
C GLU A 849 -64.94 17.73 8.23
N GLN A 850 -63.74 17.48 8.42
CA GLN A 850 -62.76 18.39 9.07
C GLN A 850 -61.44 17.63 9.29
N THR A 851 -60.45 18.23 8.69
CA THR A 851 -59.01 17.98 8.92
C THR A 851 -58.33 16.79 8.27
N ASN A 852 -57.37 17.22 7.45
CA ASN A 852 -56.19 16.55 6.97
C ASN A 852 -56.28 15.65 5.74
N LYS A 853 -56.10 16.31 4.58
CA LYS A 853 -55.45 15.68 3.43
C LYS A 853 -54.10 15.08 3.89
N THR A 854 -54.10 13.84 4.23
CA THR A 854 -52.85 13.10 4.34
C THR A 854 -52.74 12.25 3.08
N ASN A 855 -51.86 12.64 2.17
CA ASN A 855 -51.49 11.83 1.02
C ASN A 855 -51.02 10.46 1.49
N ILE A 856 -51.60 9.45 0.92
CA ILE A 856 -51.15 8.06 0.96
C ILE A 856 -49.98 7.89 0.03
#